data_350b6024776795117672a272dad22d9b
#
_entry.id   350b6024776795117672a272dad22d9b
#
_cell.length_a   1.000
_cell.length_b   1.000
_cell.length_c   1.000
_cell.angle_alpha   90.00
_cell.angle_beta   90.00
_cell.angle_gamma   90.00
#
_symmetry.space_group_name_H-M   'P 1'
#
loop_
_entity.id
_entity.type
_entity.pdbx_description
1 polymer ?
#
loop_
_entity_poly.entity_id
_entity_poly.type
_entity_poly.pdbx_seq_one_letter_code
_entity_poly.pdbx_strand_id
1 'polypeptide(L)'
;MSSSLFSSCLNKVHSGRLAIVAGENRCTYEDFFHGIDGLTRILRGMGVEKGSRVALWSYNCANWLIAFFAVVKAGGIAVLLNYSMNAKEASELLKLTETSFLLCGDNGETKKDPEAGRNLAALAGIPEEHYMDIRPLAIDLSKAFPDAAEEKELRSEEEAEDTAFIIFTSGTTSMPKAVRVSQQALSFDAQAFNGNVSGQGGNSACVAVPLFHILGLLMSYSYLCRGATVCLPADYKPDTLVREIDAYRISDMAAVGAVYIALSEHESFPDKVAPYLHLCMIAGGMSTPVQMMRLELEYNNAIFINMYGQSEAAPLTMVVPSDLVEKRAQTVGKAIEGLDVRVSDGKGGFLPQGQIGEVIAKGLNLMNGYDRLPEDKQPIDDDGWLHTGDLGYFDEDGFLHLSGRIKDVIIRGGENISPSEIEAAINQLESIKEVKVLGAPHPIYGESVEACVTMKDKNAVFDPESIKSFLRTLIPRFKIPSHIFRYDSFPLNVNGKLDQRSLKADLLNRLRELELNEELAGGVTVFDLVVKNSDYAIVPVASLVSELTEGVGFAGCRIKSIRLAVEEMLTERIMDAYSASGDIRVRITLMPEWFRVSFSDNGAEYFIDKRRDTSMSARMILYAVSDFHTDYHDGKPVYCMDFQYETDVDIREFLMRSKQAGEQPELAG
;
A
#
# COMPACT_ATOMS: atom_id res chain seq x y z
N MET A 1 29.39 -12.62 21.91
CA MET A 1 29.40 -11.61 23.01
C MET A 1 27.96 -11.22 23.25
N SER A 2 27.41 -11.67 24.37
CA SER A 2 26.03 -11.34 24.77
C SER A 2 26.01 -9.89 25.21
N SER A 3 25.36 -9.02 24.45
CA SER A 3 25.23 -7.60 24.81
C SER A 3 23.77 -7.23 24.95
N SER A 4 23.32 -7.06 26.21
CA SER A 4 22.04 -6.42 26.46
C SER A 4 22.05 -4.98 25.95
N LEU A 5 20.87 -4.42 25.61
CA LEU A 5 20.73 -3.03 25.15
C LEU A 5 21.42 -2.01 26.07
N PHE A 6 21.56 -2.33 27.34
CA PHE A 6 22.15 -1.45 28.36
C PHE A 6 23.67 -1.64 28.53
N SER A 7 24.21 -2.87 28.38
CA SER A 7 25.61 -3.16 28.69
C SER A 7 26.57 -2.71 27.57
N SER A 8 26.11 -2.68 26.33
CA SER A 8 27.00 -2.42 25.20
C SER A 8 27.21 -0.96 24.87
N CYS A 9 26.25 -0.09 25.09
CA CYS A 9 26.25 1.25 24.55
C CYS A 9 25.94 2.36 25.55
N LEU A 10 24.91 2.24 26.37
CA LEU A 10 24.38 3.36 27.16
C LEU A 10 25.22 3.70 28.42
N ASN A 11 26.03 2.79 28.94
CA ASN A 11 26.81 2.99 30.19
C ASN A 11 28.08 3.86 30.06
N LYS A 12 28.43 4.32 28.87
CA LYS A 12 29.69 5.04 28.60
C LYS A 12 29.55 6.55 28.43
N VAL A 13 28.32 7.06 28.58
CA VAL A 13 28.04 8.47 28.20
C VAL A 13 28.05 9.39 29.40
N HIS A 14 28.74 10.51 29.25
CA HIS A 14 28.87 11.55 30.25
C HIS A 14 27.53 12.20 30.62
N SER A 15 27.22 12.28 31.92
CA SER A 15 26.13 13.09 32.44
C SER A 15 26.21 14.55 31.91
N GLY A 16 25.08 15.21 31.71
CA GLY A 16 25.04 16.62 31.29
C GLY A 16 25.04 16.89 29.80
N ARG A 17 25.35 15.91 28.91
CA ARG A 17 25.15 16.07 27.45
C ARG A 17 23.67 15.90 27.12
N LEU A 18 23.21 16.60 26.06
CA LEU A 18 21.87 16.41 25.54
C LEU A 18 21.75 15.03 24.89
N ALA A 19 20.79 14.23 25.34
CA ALA A 19 20.41 12.96 24.75
C ALA A 19 19.29 13.15 23.72
N ILE A 20 18.22 13.86 24.10
CA ILE A 20 17.04 14.03 23.26
C ILE A 20 16.61 15.50 23.26
N VAL A 21 16.23 15.99 22.07
CA VAL A 21 15.54 17.28 21.87
C VAL A 21 14.26 17.05 21.10
N ALA A 22 13.17 17.72 21.51
CA ALA A 22 11.86 17.63 20.89
C ALA A 22 11.15 18.99 21.02
N GLY A 23 11.20 19.83 20.00
CA GLY A 23 10.78 21.22 20.08
C GLY A 23 11.64 21.97 21.10
N GLU A 24 11.00 22.58 22.11
CA GLU A 24 11.69 23.28 23.20
C GLU A 24 12.14 22.34 24.34
N ASN A 25 11.67 21.11 24.36
CA ASN A 25 12.00 20.15 25.39
C ASN A 25 13.42 19.60 25.21
N ARG A 26 14.18 19.59 26.28
CA ARG A 26 15.56 19.11 26.33
C ARG A 26 15.69 18.05 27.41
N CYS A 27 16.25 16.91 27.07
CA CYS A 27 16.51 15.79 27.96
C CYS A 27 18.01 15.49 27.90
N THR A 28 18.70 15.61 29.03
CA THR A 28 20.10 15.20 29.14
C THR A 28 20.19 13.69 29.25
N TYR A 29 21.39 13.12 29.08
CA TYR A 29 21.61 11.69 29.34
C TYR A 29 21.30 11.30 30.78
N GLU A 30 21.60 12.20 31.73
CA GLU A 30 21.26 12.01 33.14
C GLU A 30 19.75 11.92 33.34
N ASP A 31 18.99 12.89 32.81
CA ASP A 31 17.52 12.87 32.85
C ASP A 31 16.95 11.62 32.20
N PHE A 32 17.52 11.21 31.06
CA PHE A 32 17.10 10.04 30.30
C PHE A 32 17.24 8.75 31.11
N PHE A 33 18.40 8.54 31.76
CA PHE A 33 18.64 7.37 32.59
C PHE A 33 17.79 7.38 33.86
N HIS A 34 17.71 8.54 34.55
CA HIS A 34 16.83 8.67 35.73
C HIS A 34 15.37 8.40 35.36
N GLY A 35 14.91 8.87 34.19
CA GLY A 35 13.58 8.58 33.69
C GLY A 35 13.34 7.09 33.44
N ILE A 36 14.30 6.39 32.83
CA ILE A 36 14.23 4.95 32.61
C ILE A 36 14.16 4.21 33.96
N ASP A 37 15.05 4.54 34.89
CA ASP A 37 15.12 3.86 36.18
C ASP A 37 13.86 4.10 37.00
N GLY A 38 13.36 5.34 37.05
CA GLY A 38 12.13 5.69 37.72
C GLY A 38 10.92 4.95 37.19
N LEU A 39 10.77 4.97 35.85
CA LEU A 39 9.64 4.29 35.21
C LEU A 39 9.75 2.75 35.32
N THR A 40 10.96 2.18 35.29
CA THR A 40 11.18 0.73 35.54
C THR A 40 10.64 0.31 36.89
N ARG A 41 10.89 1.09 37.94
CA ARG A 41 10.35 0.81 39.29
C ARG A 41 8.83 0.89 39.33
N ILE A 42 8.25 1.90 38.67
CA ILE A 42 6.80 2.03 38.58
C ILE A 42 6.19 0.82 37.87
N LEU A 43 6.74 0.43 36.73
CA LEU A 43 6.24 -0.72 35.95
C LEU A 43 6.29 -2.02 36.74
N ARG A 44 7.37 -2.25 37.49
CA ARG A 44 7.46 -3.41 38.42
C ARG A 44 6.43 -3.32 39.53
N GLY A 45 6.20 -2.12 40.10
CA GLY A 45 5.14 -1.88 41.07
C GLY A 45 3.74 -2.13 40.53
N MET A 46 3.52 -1.93 39.22
CA MET A 46 2.29 -2.27 38.49
C MET A 46 2.16 -3.78 38.21
N GLY A 47 3.21 -4.58 38.44
CA GLY A 47 3.20 -6.03 38.21
C GLY A 47 3.81 -6.44 36.85
N VAL A 48 4.58 -5.56 36.19
CA VAL A 48 5.34 -5.93 35.00
C VAL A 48 6.47 -6.88 35.37
N GLU A 49 6.44 -8.08 34.84
CA GLU A 49 7.40 -9.16 35.03
C GLU A 49 8.04 -9.57 33.70
N LYS A 50 9.00 -10.51 33.74
CA LYS A 50 9.63 -11.06 32.54
C LYS A 50 8.59 -11.61 31.57
N GLY A 51 8.61 -11.10 30.33
CA GLY A 51 7.68 -11.49 29.26
C GLY A 51 6.32 -10.79 29.30
N SER A 52 6.04 -9.93 30.29
CA SER A 52 4.83 -9.10 30.31
C SER A 52 4.79 -8.19 29.06
N ARG A 53 3.66 -8.13 28.38
CA ARG A 53 3.48 -7.32 27.17
C ARG A 53 2.90 -5.97 27.52
N VAL A 54 3.67 -4.91 27.20
CA VAL A 54 3.36 -3.52 27.55
C VAL A 54 3.26 -2.71 26.26
N ALA A 55 2.07 -2.23 25.94
CA ALA A 55 1.86 -1.42 24.73
C ALA A 55 2.38 0.01 24.93
N LEU A 56 2.95 0.58 23.86
CA LEU A 56 3.31 1.98 23.73
C LEU A 56 2.48 2.61 22.63
N TRP A 57 1.65 3.61 22.96
CA TRP A 57 0.79 4.30 22.02
C TRP A 57 0.94 5.82 22.15
N SER A 58 1.89 6.40 21.41
CA SER A 58 2.23 7.82 21.49
C SER A 58 2.98 8.30 20.24
N TYR A 59 2.90 9.61 19.95
CA TYR A 59 3.83 10.27 19.03
C TYR A 59 5.28 10.15 19.50
N ASN A 60 6.21 10.42 18.59
CA ASN A 60 7.63 10.50 18.91
C ASN A 60 7.88 11.59 19.97
N CYS A 61 8.45 11.21 21.08
CA CYS A 61 8.85 12.12 22.17
C CYS A 61 9.88 11.45 23.08
N ALA A 62 10.51 12.20 23.97
CA ALA A 62 11.46 11.65 24.93
C ALA A 62 10.83 10.59 25.85
N ASN A 63 9.59 10.83 26.31
CA ASN A 63 8.86 9.88 27.15
C ASN A 63 8.60 8.53 26.46
N TRP A 64 8.43 8.52 25.13
CA TRP A 64 8.31 7.28 24.37
C TRP A 64 9.57 6.43 24.46
N LEU A 65 10.76 7.03 24.24
CA LEU A 65 12.04 6.32 24.36
C LEU A 65 12.32 5.89 25.81
N ILE A 66 12.05 6.76 26.80
CA ILE A 66 12.14 6.40 28.21
C ILE A 66 11.25 5.19 28.52
N ALA A 67 10.00 5.20 28.06
CA ALA A 67 9.05 4.12 28.27
C ALA A 67 9.51 2.82 27.60
N PHE A 68 9.98 2.88 26.37
CA PHE A 68 10.51 1.72 25.67
C PHE A 68 11.64 1.04 26.46
N PHE A 69 12.65 1.81 26.84
CA PHE A 69 13.80 1.26 27.59
C PHE A 69 13.41 0.82 29.01
N ALA A 70 12.46 1.51 29.66
CA ALA A 70 11.98 1.10 30.99
C ALA A 70 11.23 -0.24 30.95
N VAL A 71 10.40 -0.47 29.92
CA VAL A 71 9.72 -1.75 29.71
C VAL A 71 10.72 -2.88 29.53
N VAL A 72 11.71 -2.69 28.64
CA VAL A 72 12.75 -3.70 28.40
C VAL A 72 13.59 -3.93 29.66
N LYS A 73 13.95 -2.87 30.42
CA LYS A 73 14.69 -2.96 31.67
C LYS A 73 13.89 -3.65 32.80
N ALA A 74 12.56 -3.54 32.76
CA ALA A 74 11.69 -4.27 33.68
C ALA A 74 11.58 -5.76 33.36
N GLY A 75 12.07 -6.22 32.22
CA GLY A 75 11.93 -7.58 31.70
C GLY A 75 10.68 -7.77 30.79
N GLY A 76 9.96 -6.71 30.54
CA GLY A 76 8.77 -6.72 29.66
C GLY A 76 9.09 -6.69 28.17
N ILE A 77 8.07 -6.94 27.35
CA ILE A 77 8.10 -6.86 25.90
C ILE A 77 7.30 -5.63 25.47
N ALA A 78 7.95 -4.66 24.82
CA ALA A 78 7.28 -3.47 24.34
C ALA A 78 6.47 -3.76 23.06
N VAL A 79 5.16 -3.54 23.08
CA VAL A 79 4.26 -3.69 21.93
C VAL A 79 4.05 -2.32 21.28
N LEU A 80 4.65 -2.08 20.11
CA LEU A 80 4.75 -0.76 19.52
C LEU A 80 3.55 -0.48 18.61
N LEU A 81 2.66 0.41 19.03
CA LEU A 81 1.47 0.78 18.28
C LEU A 81 1.70 2.01 17.41
N ASN A 82 1.14 1.98 16.22
CA ASN A 82 1.07 3.15 15.37
C ASN A 82 0.16 4.21 16.01
N TYR A 83 0.70 5.39 16.25
CA TYR A 83 -0.01 6.52 16.88
C TYR A 83 -1.18 7.08 16.05
N SER A 84 -1.29 6.70 14.77
CA SER A 84 -2.39 7.14 13.88
C SER A 84 -3.57 6.16 13.86
N MET A 85 -3.45 4.99 14.49
CA MET A 85 -4.54 4.04 14.62
C MET A 85 -5.66 4.60 15.50
N ASN A 86 -6.90 4.27 15.18
CA ASN A 86 -8.01 4.48 16.11
C ASN A 86 -8.01 3.40 17.22
N ALA A 87 -8.74 3.69 18.31
CA ALA A 87 -8.75 2.81 19.47
C ALA A 87 -9.27 1.39 19.15
N LYS A 88 -10.20 1.24 18.20
CA LYS A 88 -10.73 -0.08 17.81
C LYS A 88 -9.66 -0.92 17.12
N GLU A 89 -9.00 -0.37 16.12
CA GLU A 89 -7.90 -1.04 15.41
C GLU A 89 -6.76 -1.42 16.37
N ALA A 90 -6.36 -0.49 17.23
CA ALA A 90 -5.34 -0.74 18.23
C ALA A 90 -5.75 -1.87 19.19
N SER A 91 -7.03 -1.91 19.64
CA SER A 91 -7.52 -2.95 20.55
C SER A 91 -7.45 -4.35 19.96
N GLU A 92 -7.65 -4.50 18.65
CA GLU A 92 -7.54 -5.78 17.95
C GLU A 92 -6.08 -6.31 18.00
N LEU A 93 -5.10 -5.42 17.80
CA LEU A 93 -3.68 -5.78 17.91
C LEU A 93 -3.27 -6.12 19.34
N LEU A 94 -3.78 -5.39 20.34
CA LEU A 94 -3.51 -5.68 21.76
C LEU A 94 -4.08 -7.05 22.17
N LYS A 95 -5.28 -7.40 21.68
CA LYS A 95 -5.86 -8.73 21.89
C LYS A 95 -5.08 -9.82 21.18
N LEU A 96 -4.67 -9.57 19.92
CA LEU A 96 -3.86 -10.51 19.13
C LEU A 96 -2.56 -10.87 19.86
N THR A 97 -1.91 -9.87 20.48
CA THR A 97 -0.64 -10.04 21.20
C THR A 97 -0.83 -10.28 22.70
N GLU A 98 -2.05 -10.50 23.22
CA GLU A 98 -2.37 -10.66 24.64
C GLU A 98 -1.65 -9.64 25.53
N THR A 99 -1.68 -8.38 25.10
CA THR A 99 -1.05 -7.29 25.81
C THR A 99 -1.81 -6.98 27.10
N SER A 100 -1.09 -6.87 28.21
CA SER A 100 -1.67 -6.74 29.54
C SER A 100 -1.52 -5.35 30.16
N PHE A 101 -0.64 -4.51 29.60
CA PHE A 101 -0.37 -3.15 30.08
C PHE A 101 -0.39 -2.16 28.93
N LEU A 102 -0.80 -0.91 29.20
CA LEU A 102 -0.83 0.15 28.22
C LEU A 102 -0.21 1.45 28.76
N LEU A 103 0.83 1.93 28.09
CA LEU A 103 1.42 3.24 28.29
C LEU A 103 0.96 4.16 27.13
N CYS A 104 0.22 5.21 27.45
CA CYS A 104 -0.38 6.08 26.45
C CYS A 104 0.14 7.51 26.59
N GLY A 105 0.65 8.06 25.50
CA GLY A 105 1.03 9.46 25.39
C GLY A 105 0.14 10.24 24.42
N ASP A 106 0.61 11.37 23.93
CA ASP A 106 -0.08 12.11 22.88
C ASP A 106 -0.08 11.32 21.56
N ASN A 107 -1.24 11.24 20.94
CA ASN A 107 -1.44 10.61 19.62
C ASN A 107 -2.65 11.23 18.90
N GLY A 108 -3.04 10.70 17.75
CA GLY A 108 -4.16 11.22 16.95
C GLY A 108 -5.50 11.19 17.66
N GLU A 109 -5.72 10.20 18.51
CA GLU A 109 -6.97 10.03 19.27
C GLU A 109 -6.98 10.83 20.57
N THR A 110 -5.87 10.84 21.33
CA THR A 110 -5.79 11.59 22.61
C THR A 110 -5.86 13.10 22.41
N LYS A 111 -5.49 13.61 21.23
CA LYS A 111 -5.70 15.03 20.85
C LYS A 111 -7.17 15.40 20.68
N LYS A 112 -8.02 14.43 20.30
CA LYS A 112 -9.46 14.61 20.13
C LYS A 112 -10.22 14.36 21.43
N ASP A 113 -9.82 13.30 22.14
CA ASP A 113 -10.39 12.85 23.41
C ASP A 113 -9.26 12.47 24.38
N PRO A 114 -8.99 13.25 25.44
CA PRO A 114 -7.97 12.94 26.43
C PRO A 114 -8.11 11.56 27.10
N GLU A 115 -9.31 11.00 27.13
CA GLU A 115 -9.62 9.67 27.71
C GLU A 115 -9.44 8.53 26.68
N ALA A 116 -9.05 8.80 25.44
CA ALA A 116 -8.90 7.78 24.41
C ALA A 116 -7.97 6.62 24.80
N GLY A 117 -6.94 6.88 25.61
CA GLY A 117 -6.06 5.84 26.15
C GLY A 117 -6.78 4.88 27.10
N ARG A 118 -7.60 5.40 28.00
CA ARG A 118 -8.44 4.58 28.90
C ARG A 118 -9.50 3.81 28.13
N ASN A 119 -10.11 4.45 27.13
CA ASN A 119 -11.06 3.80 26.26
C ASN A 119 -10.42 2.62 25.49
N LEU A 120 -9.18 2.79 25.01
CA LEU A 120 -8.42 1.69 24.39
C LEU A 120 -8.14 0.57 25.40
N ALA A 121 -7.69 0.88 26.63
CA ALA A 121 -7.45 -0.12 27.66
C ALA A 121 -8.72 -0.95 27.95
N ALA A 122 -9.87 -0.28 28.13
CA ALA A 122 -11.16 -0.93 28.34
C ALA A 122 -11.56 -1.82 27.14
N LEU A 123 -11.42 -1.33 25.89
CA LEU A 123 -11.71 -2.10 24.68
C LEU A 123 -10.80 -3.34 24.54
N ALA A 124 -9.56 -3.24 24.97
CA ALA A 124 -8.59 -4.35 24.94
C ALA A 124 -8.74 -5.31 26.14
N GLY A 125 -9.53 -4.95 27.16
CA GLY A 125 -9.68 -5.73 28.39
C GLY A 125 -8.51 -5.56 29.36
N ILE A 126 -7.76 -4.46 29.27
CA ILE A 126 -6.65 -4.12 30.15
C ILE A 126 -7.22 -3.43 31.40
N PRO A 127 -6.93 -3.91 32.63
CA PRO A 127 -7.38 -3.30 33.87
C PRO A 127 -6.88 -1.85 34.04
N GLU A 128 -7.64 -1.01 34.76
CA GLU A 128 -7.27 0.40 34.97
C GLU A 128 -5.93 0.55 35.69
N GLU A 129 -5.60 -0.33 36.60
CA GLU A 129 -4.31 -0.38 37.30
C GLU A 129 -3.12 -0.74 36.40
N HIS A 130 -3.38 -1.24 35.20
CA HIS A 130 -2.37 -1.57 34.19
C HIS A 130 -2.30 -0.50 33.07
N TYR A 131 -3.08 0.59 33.22
CA TYR A 131 -3.02 1.74 32.34
C TYR A 131 -2.19 2.86 32.96
N MET A 132 -1.33 3.49 32.16
CA MET A 132 -0.57 4.66 32.60
C MET A 132 -0.53 5.72 31.49
N ASP A 133 -0.87 6.96 31.87
CA ASP A 133 -0.67 8.13 31.03
C ASP A 133 0.77 8.63 31.17
N ILE A 134 1.54 8.58 30.06
CA ILE A 134 2.93 9.03 30.03
C ILE A 134 3.12 10.48 29.58
N ARG A 135 2.04 11.22 29.30
CA ARG A 135 2.10 12.65 28.94
C ARG A 135 2.68 13.51 30.07
N PRO A 136 2.24 13.31 31.33
CA PRO A 136 2.76 14.09 32.46
C PRO A 136 4.11 13.62 32.98
N LEU A 137 4.73 12.60 32.40
CA LEU A 137 6.12 12.28 32.70
C LEU A 137 7.00 13.46 32.28
N ALA A 138 6.81 14.60 32.97
CA ALA A 138 7.81 15.64 32.97
C ALA A 138 9.12 14.98 33.39
N ILE A 139 10.21 15.39 32.79
CA ILE A 139 11.60 15.02 33.04
C ILE A 139 11.99 15.07 34.54
N ASP A 140 11.08 15.43 35.40
CA ASP A 140 11.21 15.58 36.86
C ASP A 140 11.06 14.26 37.66
N LEU A 141 11.11 13.09 36.98
CA LEU A 141 11.23 11.79 37.66
C LEU A 141 12.48 11.69 38.56
N SER A 142 13.50 12.53 38.32
CA SER A 142 14.67 12.66 39.17
C SER A 142 14.36 13.10 40.60
N LYS A 143 13.29 13.88 40.83
CA LYS A 143 12.86 14.35 42.16
C LYS A 143 12.00 13.32 42.92
N ALA A 144 11.40 12.38 42.19
CA ALA A 144 10.52 11.39 42.80
C ALA A 144 11.27 10.18 43.41
N PHE A 145 12.56 9.97 43.08
CA PHE A 145 13.32 8.80 43.50
C PHE A 145 14.78 9.12 43.88
N PRO A 146 15.06 9.62 45.07
CA PRO A 146 16.38 10.14 45.46
C PRO A 146 17.49 9.11 45.72
N ASP A 147 17.25 7.79 45.76
CA ASP A 147 18.29 6.83 46.16
C ASP A 147 18.61 5.77 45.08
N ALA A 148 19.79 5.93 44.48
CA ALA A 148 20.36 5.04 43.46
C ALA A 148 21.19 3.85 44.03
N ALA A 149 21.05 3.51 45.34
CA ALA A 149 22.01 2.64 46.03
C ALA A 149 21.81 1.10 45.90
N GLU A 150 20.69 0.63 45.27
CA GLU A 150 20.40 -0.83 45.21
C GLU A 150 20.44 -1.44 43.78
N GLU A 151 21.01 -0.78 42.79
CA GLU A 151 20.91 -1.20 41.37
C GLU A 151 21.91 -2.28 40.91
N LYS A 152 22.60 -2.98 41.79
CA LYS A 152 23.64 -3.94 41.42
C LYS A 152 23.13 -5.31 40.92
N GLU A 153 21.85 -5.63 41.09
CA GLU A 153 21.30 -6.98 40.83
C GLU A 153 20.44 -7.12 39.55
N LEU A 154 20.37 -6.14 38.67
CA LEU A 154 19.42 -6.15 37.51
C LEU A 154 20.03 -6.54 36.16
N ARG A 155 21.16 -7.27 36.16
CA ARG A 155 21.88 -7.63 34.95
C ARG A 155 22.12 -9.14 34.87
N SER A 156 21.21 -9.88 34.26
CA SER A 156 21.59 -11.18 33.70
C SER A 156 21.95 -11.00 32.22
N GLU A 157 23.15 -11.41 31.84
CA GLU A 157 23.62 -11.45 30.45
C GLU A 157 22.87 -12.51 29.62
N GLU A 158 22.11 -13.38 30.25
CA GLU A 158 21.37 -14.51 29.65
C GLU A 158 20.13 -14.12 28.88
N GLU A 159 19.69 -12.85 28.91
CA GLU A 159 18.41 -12.42 28.35
C GLU A 159 18.56 -11.67 27.01
N ALA A 160 19.75 -11.63 26.40
CA ALA A 160 19.98 -10.88 25.15
C ALA A 160 19.16 -11.40 23.96
N GLU A 161 18.86 -12.70 23.94
CA GLU A 161 18.06 -13.37 22.89
C GLU A 161 16.56 -13.29 23.14
N ASP A 162 16.14 -12.83 24.34
CA ASP A 162 14.73 -12.66 24.66
C ASP A 162 14.11 -11.55 23.77
N THR A 163 12.85 -11.73 23.45
CA THR A 163 12.08 -10.71 22.72
C THR A 163 12.01 -9.42 23.53
N ALA A 164 12.53 -8.33 22.99
CA ALA A 164 12.49 -7.01 23.61
C ALA A 164 11.23 -6.24 23.21
N PHE A 165 10.80 -6.41 21.95
CA PHE A 165 9.64 -5.69 21.45
C PHE A 165 8.94 -6.43 20.31
N ILE A 166 7.70 -6.01 20.05
CA ILE A 166 6.85 -6.47 18.96
C ILE A 166 6.49 -5.26 18.11
N ILE A 167 6.72 -5.36 16.79
CA ILE A 167 6.29 -4.39 15.79
C ILE A 167 5.33 -5.03 14.80
N PHE A 168 4.42 -4.22 14.24
CA PHE A 168 3.42 -4.72 13.31
C PHE A 168 3.78 -4.35 11.87
N THR A 169 3.70 -5.34 10.97
CA THR A 169 3.87 -5.13 9.54
C THR A 169 2.53 -5.29 8.83
N SER A 170 2.29 -4.44 7.84
CA SER A 170 1.15 -4.58 6.93
C SER A 170 1.38 -5.80 6.04
N GLY A 171 0.93 -6.96 6.49
CA GLY A 171 0.90 -8.17 5.66
C GLY A 171 -0.08 -8.02 4.50
N THR A 172 0.05 -8.88 3.48
CA THR A 172 -0.93 -9.01 2.38
C THR A 172 -2.26 -9.65 2.82
N THR A 173 -2.30 -10.15 4.05
CA THR A 173 -3.48 -10.70 4.72
C THR A 173 -4.27 -9.59 5.43
N SER A 174 -5.53 -9.86 5.79
CA SER A 174 -6.42 -8.90 6.46
C SER A 174 -5.91 -8.41 7.82
N MET A 175 -5.05 -9.18 8.50
CA MET A 175 -4.47 -8.83 9.81
C MET A 175 -2.97 -8.58 9.72
N PRO A 176 -2.44 -7.52 10.39
CA PRO A 176 -1.00 -7.28 10.49
C PRO A 176 -0.28 -8.43 11.17
N LYS A 177 0.95 -8.70 10.73
CA LYS A 177 1.83 -9.68 11.38
C LYS A 177 2.61 -9.01 12.52
N ALA A 178 2.67 -9.67 13.67
CA ALA A 178 3.40 -9.21 14.85
C ALA A 178 4.82 -9.80 14.85
N VAL A 179 5.81 -9.00 14.54
CA VAL A 179 7.24 -9.37 14.46
C VAL A 179 7.88 -9.25 15.83
N ARG A 180 8.46 -10.32 16.36
CA ARG A 180 9.19 -10.32 17.63
C ARG A 180 10.67 -10.05 17.39
N VAL A 181 11.22 -9.02 18.01
CA VAL A 181 12.64 -8.63 17.87
C VAL A 181 13.34 -8.71 19.22
N SER A 182 14.54 -9.30 19.24
CA SER A 182 15.35 -9.45 20.46
C SER A 182 16.17 -8.20 20.78
N GLN A 183 16.65 -8.12 22.05
CA GLN A 183 17.64 -7.11 22.43
C GLN A 183 18.94 -7.24 21.63
N GLN A 184 19.37 -8.48 21.39
CA GLN A 184 20.59 -8.81 20.64
C GLN A 184 20.49 -8.28 19.21
N ALA A 185 19.35 -8.50 18.52
CA ALA A 185 19.15 -8.03 17.15
C ALA A 185 19.27 -6.51 17.07
N LEU A 186 18.56 -5.76 17.89
CA LEU A 186 18.63 -4.29 17.89
C LEU A 186 20.03 -3.76 18.26
N SER A 187 20.73 -4.43 19.20
CA SER A 187 22.09 -4.05 19.57
C SER A 187 23.09 -4.32 18.46
N PHE A 188 22.97 -5.46 17.79
CA PHE A 188 23.79 -5.81 16.63
C PHE A 188 23.60 -4.78 15.50
N ASP A 189 22.35 -4.47 15.17
CA ASP A 189 22.03 -3.52 14.12
C ASP A 189 22.59 -2.11 14.39
N ALA A 190 22.47 -1.64 15.63
CA ALA A 190 23.02 -0.35 16.04
C ALA A 190 24.56 -0.32 15.98
N GLN A 191 25.22 -1.39 16.38
CA GLN A 191 26.69 -1.52 16.29
C GLN A 191 27.14 -1.57 14.82
N ALA A 192 26.44 -2.34 14.00
CA ALA A 192 26.73 -2.46 12.57
C ALA A 192 26.55 -1.11 11.85
N PHE A 193 25.45 -0.41 12.11
CA PHE A 193 25.23 0.95 11.60
C PHE A 193 26.37 1.89 12.01
N ASN A 194 26.67 1.97 13.29
CA ASN A 194 27.70 2.85 13.82
C ASN A 194 29.11 2.51 13.29
N GLY A 195 29.41 1.23 13.06
CA GLY A 195 30.65 0.77 12.43
C GLY A 195 30.77 1.25 10.99
N ASN A 196 29.71 1.11 10.22
CA ASN A 196 29.67 1.47 8.79
C ASN A 196 29.73 2.99 8.53
N VAL A 197 29.25 3.81 9.46
CA VAL A 197 29.33 5.29 9.36
C VAL A 197 30.45 5.89 10.20
N SER A 198 31.33 5.07 10.75
CA SER A 198 32.42 5.51 11.64
C SER A 198 33.29 6.59 10.99
N GLY A 199 33.48 7.69 11.72
CA GLY A 199 34.26 8.86 11.25
C GLY A 199 33.51 9.80 10.30
N GLN A 200 32.32 9.48 9.87
CA GLN A 200 31.49 10.29 8.97
C GLN A 200 30.19 10.77 9.64
N GLY A 201 29.67 9.99 10.61
CA GLY A 201 28.46 10.39 11.36
C GLY A 201 28.75 11.52 12.34
N GLY A 202 27.83 12.48 12.41
CA GLY A 202 27.89 13.61 13.32
C GLY A 202 27.45 13.28 14.76
N ASN A 203 27.36 14.34 15.58
CA ASN A 203 27.01 14.22 16.99
C ASN A 203 25.52 14.45 17.28
N SER A 204 24.69 14.59 16.24
CA SER A 204 23.24 14.79 16.36
C SER A 204 22.52 14.25 15.15
N ALA A 205 21.31 13.71 15.36
CA ALA A 205 20.48 13.25 14.26
C ALA A 205 19.03 13.66 14.45
N CYS A 206 18.41 14.20 13.39
CA CYS A 206 16.97 14.34 13.30
C CYS A 206 16.35 13.02 12.82
N VAL A 207 15.54 12.39 13.67
CA VAL A 207 14.82 11.17 13.35
C VAL A 207 13.41 11.52 12.89
N ALA A 208 13.27 11.82 11.60
CA ALA A 208 12.01 12.19 10.96
C ALA A 208 11.26 10.96 10.42
N VAL A 209 11.20 9.92 11.24
CA VAL A 209 10.44 8.68 11.03
C VAL A 209 9.82 8.22 12.34
N PRO A 210 8.67 7.51 12.31
CA PRO A 210 8.03 7.05 13.54
C PRO A 210 8.89 6.07 14.35
N LEU A 211 8.90 6.21 15.68
CA LEU A 211 9.63 5.32 16.60
C LEU A 211 9.02 3.92 16.70
N PHE A 212 7.73 3.75 16.37
CA PHE A 212 7.11 2.43 16.31
C PHE A 212 7.51 1.61 15.06
N HIS A 213 8.30 2.18 14.16
CA HIS A 213 8.97 1.47 13.07
C HIS A 213 10.42 1.17 13.44
N ILE A 214 10.91 0.04 12.94
CA ILE A 214 12.29 -0.40 13.22
C ILE A 214 13.33 0.67 12.87
N LEU A 215 13.16 1.40 11.77
CA LEU A 215 14.10 2.46 11.37
C LEU A 215 14.19 3.59 12.40
N GLY A 216 13.03 4.09 12.90
CA GLY A 216 13.03 5.18 13.88
C GLY A 216 13.66 4.77 15.19
N LEU A 217 13.34 3.56 15.67
CA LEU A 217 13.92 3.01 16.89
C LEU A 217 15.42 2.73 16.72
N LEU A 218 15.83 2.07 15.63
CA LEU A 218 17.23 1.77 15.34
C LEU A 218 18.09 3.04 15.26
N MET A 219 17.63 4.05 14.51
CA MET A 219 18.38 5.31 14.39
C MET A 219 18.51 6.01 15.74
N SER A 220 17.40 6.12 16.49
CA SER A 220 17.44 6.74 17.81
C SER A 220 18.42 6.00 18.74
N TYR A 221 18.33 4.68 18.79
CA TYR A 221 19.22 3.87 19.62
C TYR A 221 20.69 3.94 19.17
N SER A 222 20.97 3.89 17.88
CA SER A 222 22.33 3.99 17.32
C SER A 222 23.03 5.30 17.72
N TYR A 223 22.30 6.43 17.64
CA TYR A 223 22.83 7.73 18.04
C TYR A 223 23.00 7.85 19.56
N LEU A 224 22.03 7.37 20.33
CA LEU A 224 22.15 7.34 21.79
C LEU A 224 23.35 6.49 22.25
N CYS A 225 23.62 5.35 21.60
CA CYS A 225 24.75 4.48 21.93
C CYS A 225 26.12 5.15 21.77
N ARG A 226 26.27 6.09 20.87
CA ARG A 226 27.52 6.82 20.67
C ARG A 226 27.56 8.17 21.40
N GLY A 227 26.59 8.46 22.27
CA GLY A 227 26.54 9.68 23.03
C GLY A 227 26.15 10.92 22.24
N ALA A 228 25.46 10.73 21.12
CA ALA A 228 24.98 11.80 20.25
C ALA A 228 23.58 12.26 20.68
N THR A 229 23.16 13.43 20.19
CA THR A 229 21.84 13.98 20.45
C THR A 229 20.84 13.50 19.40
N VAL A 230 19.68 12.99 19.83
CA VAL A 230 18.55 12.63 18.99
C VAL A 230 17.52 13.76 18.99
N CYS A 231 17.23 14.32 17.83
CA CYS A 231 16.15 15.25 17.62
C CYS A 231 14.89 14.50 17.15
N LEU A 232 13.80 14.63 17.92
CA LEU A 232 12.49 14.06 17.60
C LEU A 232 11.53 15.21 17.23
N PRO A 233 11.37 15.53 15.95
CA PRO A 233 10.51 16.65 15.54
C PRO A 233 9.04 16.33 15.85
N ALA A 234 8.27 17.37 16.17
CA ALA A 234 6.84 17.23 16.51
C ALA A 234 5.98 16.73 15.33
N ASP A 235 6.39 17.06 14.12
CA ASP A 235 5.87 16.56 12.84
C ASP A 235 6.97 16.61 11.78
N TYR A 236 6.68 16.07 10.58
CA TYR A 236 7.68 15.98 9.50
C TYR A 236 7.46 17.04 8.41
N LYS A 237 6.78 18.13 8.75
CA LYS A 237 6.59 19.26 7.84
C LYS A 237 7.89 20.04 7.66
N PRO A 238 8.15 20.59 6.46
CA PRO A 238 9.37 21.35 6.19
C PRO A 238 9.63 22.46 7.21
N ASP A 239 8.61 23.27 7.57
CA ASP A 239 8.75 24.35 8.56
C ASP A 239 9.26 23.85 9.92
N THR A 240 8.75 22.70 10.39
CA THR A 240 9.17 22.10 11.65
C THR A 240 10.61 21.61 11.56
N LEU A 241 10.93 20.89 10.49
CA LEU A 241 12.27 20.33 10.27
C LEU A 241 13.33 21.42 10.11
N VAL A 242 13.06 22.46 9.32
CA VAL A 242 13.97 23.63 9.16
C VAL A 242 14.25 24.28 10.52
N ARG A 243 13.21 24.52 11.32
CA ARG A 243 13.37 25.12 12.65
C ARG A 243 14.22 24.27 13.58
N GLU A 244 13.97 22.97 13.66
CA GLU A 244 14.69 22.05 14.54
C GLU A 244 16.15 21.87 14.09
N ILE A 245 16.40 21.69 12.80
CA ILE A 245 17.74 21.52 12.24
C ILE A 245 18.58 22.78 12.47
N ASP A 246 18.03 23.96 12.22
CA ASP A 246 18.71 25.23 12.44
C ASP A 246 18.97 25.50 13.93
N ALA A 247 17.98 25.31 14.81
CA ALA A 247 18.10 25.58 16.24
C ALA A 247 19.15 24.70 16.94
N TYR A 248 19.26 23.45 16.53
CA TYR A 248 20.15 22.47 17.18
C TYR A 248 21.38 22.12 16.35
N ARG A 249 21.55 22.75 15.17
CA ARG A 249 22.69 22.48 14.25
C ARG A 249 22.83 20.99 13.97
N ILE A 250 21.72 20.35 13.61
CA ILE A 250 21.66 18.92 13.40
C ILE A 250 22.53 18.52 12.22
N SER A 251 23.43 17.54 12.44
CA SER A 251 24.41 17.09 11.44
C SER A 251 23.91 15.93 10.57
N ASP A 252 23.00 15.12 11.09
CA ASP A 252 22.56 13.90 10.40
C ASP A 252 21.04 13.83 10.43
N MET A 253 20.44 13.13 9.45
CA MET A 253 18.98 12.98 9.39
C MET A 253 18.59 11.60 8.88
N ALA A 254 17.57 11.01 9.50
CA ALA A 254 16.93 9.78 9.02
C ALA A 254 15.49 10.08 8.61
N ALA A 255 15.16 9.88 7.34
CA ALA A 255 13.84 10.12 6.79
C ALA A 255 13.53 9.25 5.57
N VAL A 256 12.28 9.27 5.11
CA VAL A 256 11.89 8.73 3.80
C VAL A 256 12.19 9.75 2.70
N GLY A 257 12.38 9.28 1.46
CA GLY A 257 12.76 10.14 0.32
C GLY A 257 11.83 11.35 0.11
N ALA A 258 10.52 11.19 0.30
CA ALA A 258 9.55 12.27 0.15
C ALA A 258 9.79 13.45 1.13
N VAL A 259 10.24 13.16 2.35
CA VAL A 259 10.55 14.20 3.35
C VAL A 259 11.75 15.02 2.91
N TYR A 260 12.80 14.38 2.38
CA TYR A 260 13.98 15.09 1.86
C TYR A 260 13.63 15.99 0.68
N ILE A 261 12.80 15.51 -0.25
CA ILE A 261 12.34 16.31 -1.40
C ILE A 261 11.55 17.54 -0.91
N ALA A 262 10.56 17.32 -0.05
CA ALA A 262 9.76 18.42 0.49
C ALA A 262 10.61 19.44 1.27
N LEU A 263 11.64 18.97 1.98
CA LEU A 263 12.55 19.83 2.73
C LEU A 263 13.44 20.67 1.81
N SER A 264 13.96 20.10 0.70
CA SER A 264 14.79 20.83 -0.26
C SER A 264 14.02 21.93 -1.02
N GLU A 265 12.71 21.78 -1.14
CA GLU A 265 11.83 22.78 -1.77
C GLU A 265 11.48 23.97 -0.85
N HIS A 266 11.87 23.92 0.43
CA HIS A 266 11.58 24.99 1.38
C HIS A 266 12.49 26.20 1.19
N GLU A 267 11.94 27.43 1.19
CA GLU A 267 12.67 28.68 0.91
C GLU A 267 13.91 28.92 1.79
N SER A 268 13.85 28.49 3.06
CA SER A 268 14.95 28.63 4.02
C SER A 268 15.95 27.45 3.99
N PHE A 269 15.74 26.46 3.14
CA PHE A 269 16.60 25.28 3.08
C PHE A 269 18.08 25.58 2.83
N PRO A 270 18.45 26.45 1.85
CA PRO A 270 19.85 26.70 1.52
C PRO A 270 20.65 27.28 2.70
N ASP A 271 20.02 28.11 3.51
CA ASP A 271 20.68 28.88 4.58
C ASP A 271 20.63 28.16 5.94
N LYS A 272 19.56 27.38 6.20
CA LYS A 272 19.25 26.85 7.53
C LYS A 272 19.36 25.33 7.65
N VAL A 273 19.45 24.61 6.56
CA VAL A 273 19.48 23.15 6.54
C VAL A 273 20.72 22.63 5.85
N ALA A 274 20.92 22.98 4.57
CA ALA A 274 22.02 22.49 3.76
C ALA A 274 23.43 22.68 4.38
N PRO A 275 23.73 23.77 5.15
CA PRO A 275 25.04 23.92 5.76
C PRO A 275 25.35 22.95 6.92
N TYR A 276 24.32 22.32 7.49
CA TYR A 276 24.48 21.49 8.70
C TYR A 276 24.38 20.01 8.44
N LEU A 277 23.52 19.58 7.50
CA LEU A 277 23.35 18.16 7.20
C LEU A 277 24.54 17.60 6.42
N HIS A 278 25.15 16.57 6.96
CA HIS A 278 26.30 15.89 6.38
C HIS A 278 26.01 14.44 6.02
N LEU A 279 25.17 13.74 6.81
CA LEU A 279 24.80 12.36 6.59
C LEU A 279 23.29 12.20 6.59
N CYS A 280 22.74 11.72 5.49
CA CYS A 280 21.31 11.54 5.27
C CYS A 280 21.00 10.05 5.04
N MET A 281 20.23 9.44 5.94
CA MET A 281 19.80 8.04 5.83
C MET A 281 18.43 7.96 5.17
N ILE A 282 18.36 7.26 4.05
CA ILE A 282 17.10 6.96 3.35
C ILE A 282 16.77 5.50 3.54
N ALA A 283 15.56 5.21 4.02
CA ALA A 283 15.02 3.85 4.06
C ALA A 283 13.50 3.84 4.00
N GLY A 284 12.91 2.65 3.84
CA GLY A 284 11.46 2.47 3.87
C GLY A 284 10.72 2.75 2.57
N GLY A 285 11.43 2.96 1.47
CA GLY A 285 10.91 3.08 0.11
C GLY A 285 12.05 3.06 -0.89
N MET A 286 11.76 2.69 -2.14
CA MET A 286 12.74 2.78 -3.22
C MET A 286 12.83 4.24 -3.68
N SER A 287 14.01 4.85 -3.54
CA SER A 287 14.34 6.09 -4.24
C SER A 287 14.99 5.75 -5.57
N THR A 288 14.65 6.47 -6.63
CA THR A 288 15.31 6.24 -7.92
C THR A 288 16.75 6.77 -7.88
N PRO A 289 17.68 6.18 -8.68
CA PRO A 289 19.05 6.69 -8.76
C PRO A 289 19.11 8.19 -9.08
N VAL A 290 18.25 8.66 -9.98
CA VAL A 290 18.18 10.08 -10.35
C VAL A 290 17.75 10.96 -9.17
N GLN A 291 16.78 10.51 -8.36
CA GLN A 291 16.37 11.22 -7.15
C GLN A 291 17.49 11.30 -6.11
N MET A 292 18.21 10.20 -5.89
CA MET A 292 19.33 10.16 -4.94
C MET A 292 20.45 11.12 -5.35
N MET A 293 20.88 11.06 -6.62
CA MET A 293 21.93 11.95 -7.14
C MET A 293 21.51 13.42 -7.09
N ARG A 294 20.24 13.72 -7.38
CA ARG A 294 19.69 15.07 -7.27
C ARG A 294 19.74 15.56 -5.81
N LEU A 295 19.32 14.75 -4.84
CA LEU A 295 19.35 15.11 -3.43
C LEU A 295 20.78 15.40 -2.94
N GLU A 296 21.78 14.59 -3.30
CA GLU A 296 23.17 14.87 -2.93
C GLU A 296 23.67 16.23 -3.44
N LEU A 297 23.25 16.63 -4.64
CA LEU A 297 23.59 17.96 -5.18
C LEU A 297 22.85 19.09 -4.45
N GLU A 298 21.56 18.94 -4.19
CA GLU A 298 20.73 19.96 -3.52
C GLU A 298 21.14 20.15 -2.06
N TYR A 299 21.56 19.09 -1.37
CA TYR A 299 22.01 19.11 0.03
C TYR A 299 23.50 19.47 0.20
N ASN A 300 24.06 20.24 -0.73
CA ASN A 300 25.44 20.75 -0.66
C ASN A 300 26.50 19.64 -0.42
N ASN A 301 26.33 18.51 -1.13
CA ASN A 301 27.15 17.32 -1.03
C ASN A 301 27.03 16.56 0.31
N ALA A 302 25.91 16.64 0.99
CA ALA A 302 25.60 15.71 2.06
C ALA A 302 25.62 14.27 1.51
N ILE A 303 26.17 13.35 2.29
CA ILE A 303 26.27 11.94 1.88
C ILE A 303 24.93 11.28 2.15
N PHE A 304 24.28 10.77 1.10
CA PHE A 304 23.07 9.97 1.23
C PHE A 304 23.42 8.50 1.26
N ILE A 305 22.99 7.81 2.32
CA ILE A 305 23.15 6.36 2.46
C ILE A 305 21.80 5.67 2.38
N ASN A 306 21.76 4.58 1.62
CA ASN A 306 20.62 3.73 1.45
C ASN A 306 20.81 2.43 2.25
N MET A 307 19.74 1.95 2.88
CA MET A 307 19.73 0.72 3.66
C MET A 307 18.56 -0.15 3.24
N TYR A 308 18.80 -1.43 3.09
CA TYR A 308 17.77 -2.41 2.85
C TYR A 308 17.60 -3.34 4.04
N GLY A 309 16.36 -3.55 4.39
CA GLY A 309 15.92 -4.46 5.41
C GLY A 309 14.40 -4.36 5.59
N GLN A 310 13.89 -5.17 6.45
CA GLN A 310 12.48 -5.23 6.81
C GLN A 310 12.32 -5.37 8.31
N SER A 311 11.09 -5.32 8.82
CA SER A 311 10.86 -5.45 10.27
C SER A 311 11.39 -6.76 10.83
N GLU A 312 11.45 -7.79 10.01
CA GLU A 312 11.94 -9.13 10.31
C GLU A 312 13.48 -9.20 10.41
N ALA A 313 14.20 -8.25 9.80
CA ALA A 313 15.66 -8.09 9.89
C ALA A 313 16.08 -6.73 9.29
N ALA A 314 16.66 -5.83 10.07
CA ALA A 314 17.00 -4.48 9.60
C ALA A 314 18.20 -3.86 10.32
N PRO A 315 19.24 -3.46 9.54
CA PRO A 315 19.39 -3.63 8.09
C PRO A 315 20.02 -4.98 7.70
N LEU A 316 19.75 -5.45 6.48
CA LEU A 316 20.44 -6.59 5.87
C LEU A 316 21.65 -6.16 5.05
N THR A 317 21.48 -5.09 4.28
CA THR A 317 22.54 -4.49 3.48
C THR A 317 22.54 -2.98 3.64
N MET A 318 23.66 -2.35 3.39
CA MET A 318 23.82 -0.91 3.51
C MET A 318 24.94 -0.43 2.58
N VAL A 319 24.77 0.72 1.95
CA VAL A 319 25.88 1.48 1.34
C VAL A 319 26.62 2.22 2.43
N VAL A 320 27.93 2.43 2.26
CA VAL A 320 28.73 3.19 3.21
C VAL A 320 29.14 4.54 2.62
N PRO A 321 29.46 5.55 3.46
CA PRO A 321 29.84 6.88 2.99
C PRO A 321 31.00 6.92 2.00
N SER A 322 31.91 5.96 2.07
CA SER A 322 33.07 5.83 1.15
C SER A 322 32.75 5.19 -0.19
N ASP A 323 31.55 4.64 -0.39
CA ASP A 323 31.16 4.08 -1.67
C ASP A 323 30.99 5.19 -2.72
N LEU A 324 31.22 4.85 -3.99
CA LEU A 324 30.99 5.78 -5.10
C LEU A 324 29.51 6.20 -5.13
N VAL A 325 29.25 7.44 -5.53
CA VAL A 325 27.89 8.02 -5.58
C VAL A 325 26.94 7.18 -6.44
N GLU A 326 27.43 6.63 -7.55
CA GLU A 326 26.68 5.74 -8.43
C GLU A 326 26.23 4.47 -7.71
N LYS A 327 27.11 3.86 -6.91
CA LYS A 327 26.78 2.66 -6.13
C LYS A 327 25.77 2.99 -5.02
N ARG A 328 25.95 4.13 -4.32
CA ARG A 328 24.98 4.57 -3.29
C ARG A 328 23.59 4.85 -3.87
N ALA A 329 23.55 5.37 -5.11
CA ALA A 329 22.29 5.69 -5.77
C ALA A 329 21.60 4.49 -6.42
N GLN A 330 22.36 3.53 -6.96
CA GLN A 330 21.83 2.44 -7.79
C GLN A 330 21.61 1.13 -7.03
N THR A 331 22.16 1.01 -5.80
CA THR A 331 22.13 -0.25 -5.05
C THR A 331 21.61 -0.02 -3.63
N VAL A 332 21.35 -1.11 -2.93
CA VAL A 332 21.06 -1.09 -1.49
C VAL A 332 22.25 -1.54 -0.65
N GLY A 333 23.43 -1.51 -1.23
CA GLY A 333 24.69 -1.75 -0.55
C GLY A 333 25.13 -3.20 -0.49
N LYS A 334 26.10 -3.44 0.38
CA LYS A 334 26.66 -4.77 0.65
C LYS A 334 26.05 -5.36 1.91
N ALA A 335 26.14 -6.68 2.06
CA ALA A 335 25.74 -7.35 3.29
C ALA A 335 26.48 -6.75 4.50
N ILE A 336 25.74 -6.54 5.59
CA ILE A 336 26.28 -6.09 6.87
C ILE A 336 27.26 -7.15 7.38
N GLU A 337 28.41 -6.71 7.91
CA GLU A 337 29.40 -7.62 8.48
C GLU A 337 28.78 -8.46 9.61
N GLY A 338 28.97 -9.77 9.54
CA GLY A 338 28.37 -10.74 10.47
C GLY A 338 27.02 -11.30 10.04
N LEU A 339 26.49 -10.85 8.90
CA LEU A 339 25.31 -11.45 8.26
C LEU A 339 25.72 -12.23 7.01
N ASP A 340 25.04 -13.35 6.78
CA ASP A 340 25.09 -14.06 5.50
C ASP A 340 23.84 -13.71 4.70
N VAL A 341 24.01 -12.94 3.61
CA VAL A 341 22.92 -12.54 2.71
C VAL A 341 23.21 -13.17 1.35
N ARG A 342 22.27 -13.95 0.85
CA ARG A 342 22.37 -14.72 -0.39
C ARG A 342 21.17 -14.50 -1.31
N VAL A 343 21.31 -14.95 -2.54
CA VAL A 343 20.21 -15.03 -3.49
C VAL A 343 19.89 -16.51 -3.73
N SER A 344 18.67 -16.90 -3.42
CA SER A 344 18.20 -18.29 -3.52
C SER A 344 17.57 -18.58 -4.88
N ASP A 345 17.74 -19.82 -5.37
CA ASP A 345 17.07 -20.35 -6.55
C ASP A 345 15.64 -20.89 -6.27
N GLY A 346 15.20 -20.82 -5.00
CA GLY A 346 13.91 -21.36 -4.54
C GLY A 346 13.86 -22.89 -4.46
N LYS A 347 15.02 -23.58 -4.66
CA LYS A 347 15.13 -25.06 -4.63
C LYS A 347 16.17 -25.55 -3.60
N GLY A 348 16.60 -24.64 -2.71
CA GLY A 348 17.61 -24.90 -1.68
C GLY A 348 19.05 -24.62 -2.13
N GLY A 349 19.24 -24.05 -3.33
CA GLY A 349 20.54 -23.62 -3.84
C GLY A 349 20.71 -22.10 -3.81
N PHE A 350 21.95 -21.64 -4.02
CA PHE A 350 22.28 -20.23 -4.13
C PHE A 350 22.67 -19.87 -5.56
N LEU A 351 22.18 -18.73 -6.03
CA LEU A 351 22.49 -18.21 -7.36
C LEU A 351 23.82 -17.45 -7.36
N PRO A 352 24.61 -17.55 -8.46
CA PRO A 352 25.79 -16.72 -8.63
C PRO A 352 25.44 -15.25 -8.87
N GLN A 353 26.46 -14.39 -8.79
CA GLN A 353 26.35 -12.96 -9.11
C GLN A 353 25.68 -12.72 -10.46
N GLY A 354 24.88 -11.65 -10.57
CA GLY A 354 24.14 -11.25 -11.77
C GLY A 354 22.83 -12.03 -12.00
N GLN A 355 22.54 -13.09 -11.25
CA GLN A 355 21.29 -13.84 -11.39
C GLN A 355 20.25 -13.42 -10.35
N ILE A 356 19.03 -13.14 -10.83
CA ILE A 356 17.91 -12.71 -10.00
C ILE A 356 17.26 -13.91 -9.34
N GLY A 357 17.05 -13.82 -8.01
CA GLY A 357 16.33 -14.78 -7.21
C GLY A 357 15.85 -14.15 -5.92
N GLU A 358 15.33 -14.95 -4.98
CA GLU A 358 14.90 -14.46 -3.68
C GLU A 358 16.10 -14.09 -2.81
N VAL A 359 16.08 -12.89 -2.24
CA VAL A 359 17.04 -12.48 -1.22
C VAL A 359 16.71 -13.20 0.08
N ILE A 360 17.68 -13.96 0.60
CA ILE A 360 17.57 -14.64 1.89
C ILE A 360 18.70 -14.22 2.81
N ALA A 361 18.45 -14.26 4.12
CA ALA A 361 19.41 -13.78 5.09
C ALA A 361 19.49 -14.69 6.32
N LYS A 362 20.71 -14.76 6.91
CA LYS A 362 20.98 -15.47 8.16
C LYS A 362 21.92 -14.65 9.02
N GLY A 363 21.60 -14.51 10.32
CA GLY A 363 22.47 -13.76 11.24
C GLY A 363 21.78 -13.39 12.54
N LEU A 364 22.48 -12.56 13.35
CA LEU A 364 22.06 -12.19 14.71
C LEU A 364 20.94 -11.15 14.75
N ASN A 365 20.62 -10.51 13.63
CA ASN A 365 19.60 -9.48 13.56
C ASN A 365 18.23 -9.99 13.09
N LEU A 366 18.09 -11.29 12.90
CA LEU A 366 16.81 -11.87 12.54
C LEU A 366 15.83 -11.77 13.71
N MET A 367 14.56 -11.63 13.36
CA MET A 367 13.46 -11.70 14.33
C MET A 367 13.40 -13.06 15.05
N ASN A 368 12.76 -13.09 16.21
CA ASN A 368 12.40 -14.32 16.93
C ASN A 368 11.13 -14.99 16.37
N GLY A 369 10.81 -14.73 15.11
CA GLY A 369 9.60 -15.18 14.44
C GLY A 369 8.39 -14.26 14.63
N TYR A 370 7.31 -14.58 13.92
CA TYR A 370 6.02 -13.91 14.13
C TYR A 370 5.33 -14.42 15.38
N ASP A 371 4.75 -13.52 16.14
CA ASP A 371 3.99 -13.89 17.33
C ASP A 371 2.75 -14.70 16.95
N ARG A 372 2.55 -15.84 17.64
CA ARG A 372 1.37 -16.72 17.49
C ARG A 372 1.08 -17.27 16.10
N LEU A 373 2.02 -17.20 15.17
CA LEU A 373 1.91 -17.95 13.94
C LEU A 373 2.49 -19.36 14.12
N PRO A 374 1.83 -20.39 13.54
CA PRO A 374 2.36 -21.74 13.51
C PRO A 374 3.76 -21.81 12.88
N GLU A 375 4.56 -22.78 13.29
CA GLU A 375 5.95 -22.92 12.87
C GLU A 375 6.10 -23.08 11.36
N ASP A 376 5.18 -23.80 10.73
CA ASP A 376 5.08 -24.00 9.27
C ASP A 376 4.73 -22.72 8.47
N LYS A 377 4.37 -21.62 9.16
CA LYS A 377 4.06 -20.32 8.57
C LYS A 377 5.10 -19.23 8.90
N GLN A 378 6.17 -19.60 9.59
CA GLN A 378 7.27 -18.69 9.85
C GLN A 378 8.10 -18.52 8.57
N PRO A 379 8.70 -17.33 8.33
CA PRO A 379 9.51 -17.10 7.14
C PRO A 379 10.97 -17.51 7.32
N ILE A 380 11.34 -18.05 8.48
CA ILE A 380 12.67 -18.60 8.76
C ILE A 380 12.56 -20.12 8.58
N ASP A 381 13.36 -20.66 7.68
CA ASP A 381 13.39 -22.11 7.39
C ASP A 381 14.18 -22.92 8.44
N ASP A 382 14.17 -24.24 8.30
CA ASP A 382 14.86 -25.17 9.21
C ASP A 382 16.39 -24.98 9.26
N ASP A 383 16.97 -24.42 8.20
CA ASP A 383 18.40 -24.09 8.11
C ASP A 383 18.71 -22.70 8.69
N GLY A 384 17.71 -21.97 9.17
CA GLY A 384 17.80 -20.64 9.80
C GLY A 384 17.90 -19.49 8.81
N TRP A 385 17.50 -19.67 7.55
CA TRP A 385 17.41 -18.61 6.56
C TRP A 385 16.06 -17.90 6.63
N LEU A 386 16.11 -16.59 6.76
CA LEU A 386 14.93 -15.73 6.57
C LEU A 386 14.66 -15.56 5.08
N HIS A 387 13.48 -15.97 4.64
CA HIS A 387 12.94 -15.70 3.31
C HIS A 387 12.30 -14.31 3.29
N THR A 388 12.95 -13.36 2.60
CA THR A 388 12.52 -11.95 2.63
C THR A 388 11.27 -11.69 1.77
N GLY A 389 11.03 -12.54 0.78
CA GLY A 389 10.02 -12.33 -0.25
C GLY A 389 10.40 -11.25 -1.27
N ASP A 390 11.59 -10.67 -1.16
CA ASP A 390 12.12 -9.69 -2.11
C ASP A 390 13.04 -10.36 -3.12
N LEU A 391 12.99 -9.92 -4.38
CA LEU A 391 13.84 -10.37 -5.45
C LEU A 391 15.02 -9.42 -5.64
N GLY A 392 16.20 -9.99 -5.92
CA GLY A 392 17.41 -9.20 -6.18
C GLY A 392 18.55 -10.03 -6.75
N TYR A 393 19.66 -9.37 -6.99
CA TYR A 393 20.92 -10.00 -7.39
C TYR A 393 22.10 -9.21 -6.85
N PHE A 394 23.23 -9.87 -6.60
CA PHE A 394 24.50 -9.21 -6.31
C PHE A 394 25.26 -8.94 -7.61
N ASP A 395 25.81 -7.74 -7.75
CA ASP A 395 26.72 -7.41 -8.85
C ASP A 395 28.14 -7.98 -8.60
N GLU A 396 29.06 -7.78 -9.58
CA GLU A 396 30.43 -8.27 -9.52
C GLU A 396 31.23 -7.67 -8.35
N ASP A 397 30.88 -6.47 -7.88
CA ASP A 397 31.46 -5.77 -6.74
C ASP A 397 30.84 -6.18 -5.39
N GLY A 398 29.81 -7.04 -5.40
CA GLY A 398 29.10 -7.54 -4.23
C GLY A 398 28.05 -6.58 -3.67
N PHE A 399 27.53 -5.63 -4.46
CA PHE A 399 26.40 -4.79 -4.10
C PHE A 399 25.09 -5.45 -4.48
N LEU A 400 24.09 -5.36 -3.61
CA LEU A 400 22.76 -5.88 -3.84
C LEU A 400 21.91 -4.90 -4.64
N HIS A 401 21.32 -5.39 -5.72
CA HIS A 401 20.29 -4.72 -6.50
C HIS A 401 18.93 -5.37 -6.24
N LEU A 402 17.94 -4.60 -5.83
CA LEU A 402 16.58 -5.10 -5.67
C LEU A 402 15.80 -5.03 -7.00
N SER A 403 15.08 -6.10 -7.32
CA SER A 403 14.31 -6.24 -8.56
C SER A 403 12.80 -6.26 -8.34
N GLY A 404 12.34 -6.19 -7.08
CA GLY A 404 10.91 -6.20 -6.72
C GLY A 404 10.58 -7.21 -5.64
N ARG A 405 9.30 -7.60 -5.58
CA ARG A 405 8.82 -8.62 -4.62
C ARG A 405 8.26 -9.82 -5.34
N ILE A 406 8.46 -11.02 -4.80
CA ILE A 406 7.93 -12.27 -5.34
C ILE A 406 6.41 -12.18 -5.56
N LYS A 407 5.69 -11.65 -4.57
CA LYS A 407 4.22 -11.50 -4.60
C LYS A 407 3.70 -10.43 -5.57
N ASP A 408 4.57 -9.50 -5.99
CA ASP A 408 4.22 -8.40 -6.89
C ASP A 408 4.62 -8.72 -8.34
N VAL A 409 5.31 -9.84 -8.59
CA VAL A 409 5.65 -10.31 -9.94
C VAL A 409 4.36 -10.58 -10.71
N ILE A 410 4.27 -10.00 -11.89
CA ILE A 410 3.12 -10.17 -12.78
C ILE A 410 3.36 -11.39 -13.64
N ILE A 411 2.44 -12.35 -13.60
CA ILE A 411 2.53 -13.59 -14.39
C ILE A 411 1.66 -13.45 -15.63
N ARG A 412 2.27 -13.07 -16.75
CA ARG A 412 1.58 -12.86 -18.01
C ARG A 412 1.92 -13.93 -19.02
N GLY A 413 0.98 -14.81 -19.32
CA GLY A 413 1.20 -15.89 -20.31
C GLY A 413 2.33 -16.86 -19.97
N GLY A 414 2.62 -17.03 -18.69
CA GLY A 414 3.73 -17.85 -18.18
C GLY A 414 5.06 -17.11 -18.01
N GLU A 415 5.15 -15.84 -18.42
CA GLU A 415 6.35 -15.00 -18.24
C GLU A 415 6.26 -14.22 -16.92
N ASN A 416 7.34 -14.24 -16.16
CA ASN A 416 7.48 -13.48 -14.93
C ASN A 416 7.96 -12.06 -15.25
N ILE A 417 7.14 -11.06 -14.97
CA ILE A 417 7.41 -9.65 -15.25
C ILE A 417 7.60 -8.91 -13.93
N SER A 418 8.76 -8.29 -13.75
CA SER A 418 9.02 -7.41 -12.61
C SER A 418 8.39 -6.02 -12.84
N PRO A 419 7.45 -5.57 -11.98
CA PRO A 419 6.91 -4.21 -12.07
C PRO A 419 7.97 -3.12 -12.02
N SER A 420 9.01 -3.30 -11.19
CA SER A 420 10.08 -2.31 -10.98
C SER A 420 10.91 -2.05 -12.24
N GLU A 421 11.09 -3.02 -13.13
CA GLU A 421 11.77 -2.84 -14.41
C GLU A 421 11.01 -1.85 -15.30
N ILE A 422 9.68 -1.98 -15.34
CA ILE A 422 8.80 -1.12 -16.13
C ILE A 422 8.70 0.27 -15.48
N GLU A 423 8.59 0.31 -14.14
CA GLU A 423 8.60 1.55 -13.36
C GLU A 423 9.89 2.35 -13.61
N ALA A 424 11.04 1.69 -13.60
CA ALA A 424 12.33 2.31 -13.90
C ALA A 424 12.39 2.87 -15.33
N ALA A 425 11.81 2.17 -16.31
CA ALA A 425 11.74 2.65 -17.68
C ALA A 425 10.83 3.89 -17.82
N ILE A 426 9.64 3.87 -17.21
CA ILE A 426 8.69 5.00 -17.24
C ILE A 426 9.26 6.22 -16.51
N ASN A 427 9.98 6.03 -15.40
CA ASN A 427 10.60 7.12 -14.63
C ASN A 427 11.69 7.90 -15.38
N GLN A 428 12.18 7.41 -16.53
CA GLN A 428 13.09 8.17 -17.41
C GLN A 428 12.39 9.34 -18.11
N LEU A 429 11.05 9.35 -18.15
CA LEU A 429 10.28 10.44 -18.73
C LEU A 429 10.20 11.62 -17.74
N GLU A 430 10.75 12.77 -18.14
CA GLU A 430 10.78 13.98 -17.30
C GLU A 430 9.39 14.47 -16.86
N SER A 431 8.34 14.19 -17.62
CA SER A 431 6.96 14.59 -17.32
C SER A 431 6.32 13.78 -16.20
N ILE A 432 6.83 12.62 -15.89
CA ILE A 432 6.29 11.73 -14.86
C ILE A 432 6.84 12.13 -13.48
N LYS A 433 5.95 12.21 -12.49
CA LYS A 433 6.30 12.45 -11.09
C LYS A 433 6.48 11.14 -10.33
N GLU A 434 5.48 10.26 -10.42
CA GLU A 434 5.47 8.95 -9.77
C GLU A 434 4.84 7.93 -10.71
N VAL A 435 5.29 6.69 -10.61
CA VAL A 435 4.72 5.55 -11.34
C VAL A 435 4.60 4.34 -10.43
N LYS A 436 3.52 3.57 -10.63
CA LYS A 436 3.32 2.25 -10.05
C LYS A 436 2.77 1.30 -11.10
N VAL A 437 3.41 0.14 -11.24
CA VAL A 437 2.98 -0.92 -12.17
C VAL A 437 2.38 -2.06 -11.36
N LEU A 438 1.23 -2.55 -11.79
CA LEU A 438 0.43 -3.55 -11.09
C LEU A 438 -0.07 -4.62 -12.08
N GLY A 439 -0.16 -5.86 -11.60
CA GLY A 439 -0.86 -6.92 -12.32
C GLY A 439 -2.38 -6.84 -12.09
N ALA A 440 -3.15 -6.99 -13.16
CA ALA A 440 -4.60 -7.16 -13.11
C ALA A 440 -5.01 -8.49 -13.72
N PRO A 441 -6.09 -9.14 -13.25
CA PRO A 441 -6.58 -10.38 -13.85
C PRO A 441 -6.88 -10.20 -15.34
N HIS A 442 -6.49 -11.19 -16.15
CA HIS A 442 -6.73 -11.18 -17.59
C HIS A 442 -7.18 -12.58 -18.06
N PRO A 443 -8.30 -12.70 -18.81
CA PRO A 443 -8.94 -13.98 -19.11
C PRO A 443 -8.06 -14.95 -19.94
N ILE A 444 -7.14 -14.41 -20.76
CA ILE A 444 -6.29 -15.22 -21.65
C ILE A 444 -4.88 -15.41 -21.06
N TYR A 445 -4.30 -14.36 -20.50
CA TYR A 445 -2.88 -14.35 -20.08
C TYR A 445 -2.67 -14.58 -18.59
N GLY A 446 -3.73 -14.81 -17.80
CA GLY A 446 -3.68 -14.88 -16.35
C GLY A 446 -3.64 -13.49 -15.73
N GLU A 447 -2.60 -12.70 -16.03
CA GLU A 447 -2.52 -11.29 -15.66
C GLU A 447 -2.16 -10.40 -16.85
N SER A 448 -2.60 -9.14 -16.79
CA SER A 448 -2.14 -8.03 -17.64
C SER A 448 -1.24 -7.08 -16.84
N VAL A 449 -0.38 -6.38 -17.54
CA VAL A 449 0.48 -5.34 -16.97
C VAL A 449 -0.25 -4.01 -17.09
N GLU A 450 -0.46 -3.32 -15.98
CA GLU A 450 -1.14 -2.03 -15.93
C GLU A 450 -0.24 -0.99 -15.25
N ALA A 451 -0.22 0.25 -15.75
CA ALA A 451 0.58 1.31 -15.16
C ALA A 451 -0.31 2.44 -14.63
N CYS A 452 0.00 2.91 -13.42
CA CYS A 452 -0.58 4.09 -12.81
C CYS A 452 0.51 5.17 -12.76
N VAL A 453 0.22 6.39 -13.19
CA VAL A 453 1.21 7.48 -13.21
C VAL A 453 0.62 8.77 -12.64
N THR A 454 1.47 9.57 -11.99
CA THR A 454 1.17 10.97 -11.66
C THR A 454 2.09 11.88 -12.49
N MET A 455 1.60 13.06 -12.87
CA MET A 455 2.35 14.01 -13.70
C MET A 455 3.00 15.09 -12.82
N LYS A 456 4.20 15.58 -13.20
CA LYS A 456 4.83 16.74 -12.53
C LYS A 456 4.01 18.00 -12.74
N ASP A 457 3.57 18.25 -13.97
CA ASP A 457 2.62 19.33 -14.28
C ASP A 457 1.21 18.75 -14.36
N LYS A 458 0.34 19.17 -13.45
CA LYS A 458 -1.07 18.75 -13.42
C LYS A 458 -1.87 19.16 -14.65
N ASN A 459 -1.39 20.15 -15.41
CA ASN A 459 -2.05 20.64 -16.62
C ASN A 459 -1.44 20.05 -17.90
N ALA A 460 -0.37 19.24 -17.81
CA ALA A 460 0.25 18.62 -18.96
C ALA A 460 -0.74 17.67 -19.67
N VAL A 461 -0.66 17.66 -20.98
CA VAL A 461 -1.42 16.70 -21.81
C VAL A 461 -0.92 15.29 -21.49
N PHE A 462 -1.85 14.43 -21.14
CA PHE A 462 -1.56 13.02 -20.88
C PHE A 462 -1.82 12.20 -22.14
N ASP A 463 -0.76 11.60 -22.67
CA ASP A 463 -0.82 10.72 -23.83
C ASP A 463 -0.19 9.36 -23.52
N PRO A 464 -1.02 8.35 -23.18
CA PRO A 464 -0.54 7.01 -22.84
C PRO A 464 0.14 6.30 -24.03
N GLU A 465 -0.24 6.60 -25.28
CA GLU A 465 0.40 5.96 -26.44
C GLU A 465 1.80 6.50 -26.70
N SER A 466 2.07 7.75 -26.38
CA SER A 466 3.43 8.31 -26.40
C SER A 466 4.32 7.58 -25.39
N ILE A 467 3.82 7.35 -24.16
CA ILE A 467 4.55 6.59 -23.13
C ILE A 467 4.81 5.14 -23.58
N LYS A 468 3.80 4.45 -24.13
CA LYS A 468 3.97 3.09 -24.67
C LYS A 468 4.97 3.06 -25.83
N SER A 469 4.96 4.08 -26.68
CA SER A 469 5.89 4.20 -27.81
C SER A 469 7.34 4.36 -27.31
N PHE A 470 7.56 5.16 -26.27
CA PHE A 470 8.85 5.27 -25.62
C PHE A 470 9.28 3.93 -25.01
N LEU A 471 8.40 3.24 -24.30
CA LEU A 471 8.70 1.93 -23.70
C LEU A 471 9.08 0.87 -24.72
N ARG A 472 8.50 0.90 -25.94
CA ARG A 472 8.85 -0.02 -27.03
C ARG A 472 10.33 0.08 -27.44
N THR A 473 11.00 1.19 -27.13
CA THR A 473 12.44 1.37 -27.41
C THR A 473 13.35 0.79 -26.32
N LEU A 474 12.81 0.52 -25.12
CA LEU A 474 13.59 0.14 -23.95
C LEU A 474 13.35 -1.28 -23.46
N ILE A 475 12.09 -1.76 -23.58
CA ILE A 475 11.67 -3.05 -23.02
C ILE A 475 10.92 -3.92 -24.03
N PRO A 476 10.96 -5.26 -23.87
CA PRO A 476 10.24 -6.19 -24.73
C PRO A 476 8.72 -5.92 -24.75
N ARG A 477 8.09 -6.19 -25.90
CA ARG A 477 6.67 -5.89 -26.15
C ARG A 477 5.71 -6.50 -25.12
N PHE A 478 6.01 -7.70 -24.63
CA PHE A 478 5.14 -8.39 -23.66
C PHE A 478 5.14 -7.74 -22.26
N LYS A 479 6.16 -6.89 -21.95
CA LYS A 479 6.25 -6.11 -20.72
C LYS A 479 5.56 -4.74 -20.80
N ILE A 480 5.16 -4.30 -21.99
CA ILE A 480 4.51 -2.99 -22.15
C ILE A 480 3.13 -3.02 -21.51
N PRO A 481 2.79 -2.03 -20.68
CA PRO A 481 1.48 -1.94 -20.04
C PRO A 481 0.33 -1.95 -21.07
N SER A 482 -0.71 -2.74 -20.77
CA SER A 482 -1.94 -2.77 -21.59
C SER A 482 -2.63 -1.42 -21.52
N HIS A 483 -2.76 -0.86 -20.30
CA HIS A 483 -3.29 0.48 -20.08
C HIS A 483 -2.34 1.28 -19.19
N ILE A 484 -2.39 2.61 -19.35
CA ILE A 484 -1.67 3.56 -18.49
C ILE A 484 -2.71 4.56 -17.99
N PHE A 485 -2.88 4.62 -16.66
CA PHE A 485 -3.87 5.47 -16.01
C PHE A 485 -3.20 6.66 -15.34
N ARG A 486 -3.74 7.84 -15.58
CA ARG A 486 -3.33 9.05 -14.87
C ARG A 486 -4.08 9.18 -13.54
N TYR A 487 -3.33 9.57 -12.52
CA TYR A 487 -3.81 9.93 -11.18
C TYR A 487 -3.36 11.34 -10.82
N ASP A 488 -4.15 12.06 -10.05
CA ASP A 488 -3.74 13.36 -9.48
C ASP A 488 -2.73 13.18 -8.36
N SER A 489 -2.91 12.13 -7.55
CA SER A 489 -1.99 11.67 -6.51
C SER A 489 -2.30 10.21 -6.18
N PHE A 490 -1.29 9.47 -5.72
CA PHE A 490 -1.51 8.11 -5.23
C PHE A 490 -2.08 8.09 -3.81
N PRO A 491 -2.90 7.09 -3.45
CA PRO A 491 -3.35 6.90 -2.08
C PRO A 491 -2.16 6.55 -1.19
N LEU A 492 -2.10 7.19 -0.01
CA LEU A 492 -1.06 6.94 0.98
C LEU A 492 -1.67 6.29 2.22
N ASN A 493 -0.93 5.35 2.79
CA ASN A 493 -1.29 4.78 4.08
C ASN A 493 -0.96 5.77 5.22
N VAL A 494 -1.33 5.41 6.46
CA VAL A 494 -1.10 6.21 7.67
C VAL A 494 0.38 6.53 7.94
N ASN A 495 1.30 5.83 7.29
CA ASN A 495 2.75 6.02 7.41
C ASN A 495 3.32 6.91 6.28
N GLY A 496 2.46 7.49 5.44
CA GLY A 496 2.87 8.29 4.28
C GLY A 496 3.46 7.48 3.13
N LYS A 497 3.39 6.14 3.17
CA LYS A 497 3.81 5.26 2.07
C LYS A 497 2.62 4.96 1.16
N LEU A 498 2.92 4.63 -0.11
CA LEU A 498 1.91 4.21 -1.08
C LEU A 498 1.02 3.09 -0.48
N ASP A 499 -0.29 3.32 -0.47
CA ASP A 499 -1.27 2.27 -0.21
C ASP A 499 -1.55 1.49 -1.50
N GLN A 500 -0.71 0.49 -1.74
CA GLN A 500 -0.80 -0.34 -2.94
C GLN A 500 -2.13 -1.10 -3.03
N ARG A 501 -2.74 -1.43 -1.89
CA ARG A 501 -4.03 -2.13 -1.86
C ARG A 501 -5.18 -1.23 -2.36
N SER A 502 -5.24 -0.02 -1.86
CA SER A 502 -6.23 0.97 -2.30
C SER A 502 -6.02 1.36 -3.77
N LEU A 503 -4.77 1.54 -4.19
CA LEU A 503 -4.44 1.83 -5.60
C LEU A 503 -4.85 0.67 -6.52
N LYS A 504 -4.59 -0.59 -6.14
CA LYS A 504 -4.99 -1.77 -6.93
C LYS A 504 -6.51 -1.91 -7.01
N ALA A 505 -7.23 -1.62 -5.93
CA ALA A 505 -8.69 -1.65 -5.93
C ALA A 505 -9.29 -0.60 -6.88
N ASP A 506 -8.76 0.64 -6.87
CA ASP A 506 -9.18 1.70 -7.78
C ASP A 506 -8.83 1.37 -9.25
N LEU A 507 -7.64 0.85 -9.51
CA LEU A 507 -7.22 0.38 -10.83
C LEU A 507 -8.19 -0.68 -11.39
N LEU A 508 -8.56 -1.68 -10.59
CA LEU A 508 -9.49 -2.71 -11.01
C LEU A 508 -10.88 -2.17 -11.32
N ASN A 509 -11.34 -1.16 -10.59
CA ASN A 509 -12.60 -0.48 -10.89
C ASN A 509 -12.52 0.27 -12.22
N ARG A 510 -11.43 1.01 -12.49
CA ARG A 510 -11.21 1.70 -13.77
C ARG A 510 -11.14 0.73 -14.95
N LEU A 511 -10.50 -0.43 -14.78
CA LEU A 511 -10.47 -1.46 -15.83
C LEU A 511 -11.88 -2.00 -16.12
N ARG A 512 -12.68 -2.27 -15.07
CA ARG A 512 -14.09 -2.68 -15.25
C ARG A 512 -14.92 -1.61 -15.97
N GLU A 513 -14.68 -0.34 -15.66
CA GLU A 513 -15.35 0.76 -16.36
C GLU A 513 -14.95 0.83 -17.84
N LEU A 514 -13.67 0.57 -18.19
CA LEU A 514 -13.23 0.50 -19.59
C LEU A 514 -13.88 -0.67 -20.32
N GLU A 515 -13.85 -1.87 -19.73
CA GLU A 515 -14.50 -3.06 -20.31
C GLU A 515 -15.99 -2.82 -20.54
N LEU A 516 -16.67 -2.25 -19.56
CA LEU A 516 -18.09 -1.90 -19.66
C LEU A 516 -18.34 -0.85 -20.76
N ASN A 517 -17.47 0.14 -20.90
CA ASN A 517 -17.58 1.13 -21.97
C ASN A 517 -17.38 0.52 -23.37
N GLU A 518 -16.44 -0.43 -23.52
CA GLU A 518 -16.21 -1.16 -24.76
C GLU A 518 -17.39 -2.08 -25.10
N GLU A 519 -17.92 -2.80 -24.10
CA GLU A 519 -19.15 -3.60 -24.25
C GLU A 519 -20.33 -2.70 -24.68
N LEU A 520 -20.51 -1.55 -24.04
CA LEU A 520 -21.59 -0.61 -24.35
C LEU A 520 -21.44 0.00 -25.74
N ALA A 521 -20.23 0.28 -26.21
CA ALA A 521 -20.00 0.81 -27.55
C ALA A 521 -20.46 -0.17 -28.65
N GLY A 522 -20.33 -1.48 -28.40
CA GLY A 522 -20.82 -2.54 -29.26
C GLY A 522 -22.29 -2.92 -29.04
N GLY A 523 -22.90 -2.42 -27.97
CA GLY A 523 -24.22 -2.81 -27.48
C GLY A 523 -24.21 -4.13 -26.71
N VAL A 524 -24.87 -4.12 -25.54
CA VAL A 524 -24.98 -5.31 -24.68
C VAL A 524 -26.27 -6.05 -24.97
N THR A 525 -26.16 -7.26 -25.51
CA THR A 525 -27.33 -8.13 -25.71
C THR A 525 -27.76 -8.68 -24.33
N VAL A 526 -28.89 -8.21 -23.86
CA VAL A 526 -29.47 -8.64 -22.56
C VAL A 526 -30.35 -9.87 -22.68
N PHE A 527 -30.98 -10.05 -23.87
CA PHE A 527 -31.78 -11.24 -24.19
C PHE A 527 -31.57 -11.70 -25.63
N ASP A 528 -31.49 -13.01 -25.80
CA ASP A 528 -31.43 -13.67 -27.10
C ASP A 528 -32.33 -14.92 -27.04
N LEU A 529 -33.57 -14.78 -27.56
CA LEU A 529 -34.62 -15.76 -27.47
C LEU A 529 -34.93 -16.36 -28.84
N VAL A 530 -35.21 -17.65 -28.85
CA VAL A 530 -35.82 -18.30 -30.04
C VAL A 530 -37.23 -18.73 -29.65
N VAL A 531 -38.22 -18.13 -30.30
CA VAL A 531 -39.63 -18.43 -30.09
C VAL A 531 -40.20 -19.18 -31.31
N LYS A 532 -41.14 -20.06 -31.05
CA LYS A 532 -41.87 -20.71 -32.15
C LYS A 532 -42.77 -19.73 -32.87
N ASN A 533 -42.91 -19.88 -34.17
CA ASN A 533 -43.85 -19.13 -34.95
C ASN A 533 -45.30 -19.54 -34.57
N SER A 534 -45.80 -18.84 -33.54
CA SER A 534 -47.11 -19.09 -32.93
C SER A 534 -47.60 -17.86 -32.19
N ASP A 535 -48.88 -17.58 -32.27
CA ASP A 535 -49.55 -16.47 -31.58
C ASP A 535 -49.28 -16.45 -30.07
N TYR A 536 -49.03 -17.59 -29.47
CA TYR A 536 -48.66 -17.70 -28.04
C TYR A 536 -47.30 -17.06 -27.68
N ALA A 537 -46.45 -16.77 -28.67
CA ALA A 537 -45.17 -16.12 -28.43
C ALA A 537 -45.27 -14.59 -28.28
N ILE A 538 -46.35 -13.97 -28.83
CA ILE A 538 -46.46 -12.50 -28.92
C ILE A 538 -46.52 -11.86 -27.52
N VAL A 539 -47.43 -12.32 -26.64
CA VAL A 539 -47.64 -11.70 -25.34
C VAL A 539 -46.44 -11.87 -24.40
N PRO A 540 -45.82 -13.05 -24.27
CA PRO A 540 -44.64 -13.19 -23.43
C PRO A 540 -43.46 -12.31 -23.86
N VAL A 541 -43.16 -12.25 -25.16
CA VAL A 541 -42.05 -11.41 -25.68
C VAL A 541 -42.35 -9.93 -25.47
N ALA A 542 -43.57 -9.48 -25.78
CA ALA A 542 -43.95 -8.09 -25.56
C ALA A 542 -43.97 -7.68 -24.08
N SER A 543 -44.34 -8.60 -23.18
CA SER A 543 -44.27 -8.39 -21.73
C SER A 543 -42.82 -8.25 -21.24
N LEU A 544 -41.93 -9.14 -21.67
CA LEU A 544 -40.50 -9.05 -21.35
C LEU A 544 -39.90 -7.71 -21.81
N VAL A 545 -40.21 -7.28 -23.05
CA VAL A 545 -39.77 -5.97 -23.54
C VAL A 545 -40.30 -4.83 -22.67
N SER A 546 -41.55 -4.93 -22.22
CA SER A 546 -42.15 -3.91 -21.34
C SER A 546 -41.43 -3.81 -19.99
N GLU A 547 -41.13 -4.95 -19.34
CA GLU A 547 -40.39 -4.99 -18.07
C GLU A 547 -38.97 -4.42 -18.23
N LEU A 548 -38.27 -4.77 -19.30
CA LEU A 548 -36.93 -4.23 -19.56
C LEU A 548 -36.96 -2.73 -19.84
N THR A 549 -37.92 -2.23 -20.61
CA THR A 549 -38.05 -0.80 -20.90
C THR A 549 -38.42 0.00 -19.66
N GLU A 550 -39.21 -0.56 -18.74
CA GLU A 550 -39.47 0.01 -17.42
C GLU A 550 -38.18 0.06 -16.58
N GLY A 551 -37.42 -1.03 -16.55
CA GLY A 551 -36.16 -1.14 -15.82
C GLY A 551 -35.09 -0.14 -16.29
N VAL A 552 -35.04 0.18 -17.59
CA VAL A 552 -34.14 1.19 -18.16
C VAL A 552 -34.72 2.60 -18.21
N GLY A 553 -35.89 2.86 -17.58
CA GLY A 553 -36.38 4.20 -17.28
C GLY A 553 -37.26 4.87 -18.36
N PHE A 554 -37.84 4.10 -19.32
CA PHE A 554 -38.82 4.68 -20.23
C PHE A 554 -40.11 5.09 -19.50
N ALA A 555 -40.74 6.17 -19.95
CA ALA A 555 -42.04 6.60 -19.41
C ALA A 555 -43.18 5.63 -19.78
N GLY A 556 -44.20 5.48 -18.94
CA GLY A 556 -45.25 4.48 -19.11
C GLY A 556 -46.04 4.59 -20.42
N CYS A 557 -46.21 5.79 -21.01
CA CYS A 557 -46.80 5.95 -22.34
C CYS A 557 -45.89 5.40 -23.43
N ARG A 558 -44.56 5.60 -23.32
CA ARG A 558 -43.56 5.13 -24.25
C ARG A 558 -43.43 3.61 -24.21
N ILE A 559 -43.46 3.02 -23.01
CA ILE A 559 -43.45 1.56 -22.81
C ILE A 559 -44.62 0.92 -23.58
N LYS A 560 -45.83 1.50 -23.49
CA LYS A 560 -46.98 1.00 -24.22
C LYS A 560 -46.79 1.08 -25.76
N SER A 561 -46.17 2.14 -26.25
CA SER A 561 -45.89 2.30 -27.70
C SER A 561 -44.85 1.30 -28.18
N ILE A 562 -43.76 1.08 -27.40
CA ILE A 562 -42.72 0.10 -27.66
C ILE A 562 -43.32 -1.32 -27.69
N ARG A 563 -44.09 -1.65 -26.65
CA ARG A 563 -44.80 -2.94 -26.56
C ARG A 563 -45.67 -3.18 -27.78
N LEU A 564 -46.47 -2.21 -28.20
CA LEU A 564 -47.37 -2.33 -29.32
C LEU A 564 -46.60 -2.53 -30.64
N ALA A 565 -45.48 -1.82 -30.83
CA ALA A 565 -44.62 -2.01 -32.01
C ALA A 565 -44.03 -3.43 -32.08
N VAL A 566 -43.62 -3.99 -30.95
CA VAL A 566 -43.10 -5.34 -30.83
C VAL A 566 -44.19 -6.38 -31.09
N GLU A 567 -45.39 -6.18 -30.55
CA GLU A 567 -46.56 -7.03 -30.83
C GLU A 567 -46.93 -7.03 -32.31
N GLU A 568 -46.97 -5.86 -32.96
CA GLU A 568 -47.25 -5.74 -34.37
C GLU A 568 -46.16 -6.38 -35.22
N MET A 569 -44.87 -6.15 -34.92
CA MET A 569 -43.77 -6.78 -35.66
C MET A 569 -43.79 -8.31 -35.57
N LEU A 570 -44.05 -8.85 -34.38
CA LEU A 570 -44.20 -10.30 -34.19
C LEU A 570 -45.43 -10.82 -34.98
N THR A 571 -46.56 -10.12 -34.91
CA THR A 571 -47.76 -10.49 -35.65
C THR A 571 -47.51 -10.54 -37.15
N GLU A 572 -46.87 -9.51 -37.72
CA GLU A 572 -46.49 -9.50 -39.15
C GLU A 572 -45.56 -10.64 -39.50
N ARG A 573 -44.57 -10.93 -38.65
CA ARG A 573 -43.64 -12.07 -38.88
C ARG A 573 -44.33 -13.42 -38.78
N ILE A 574 -45.32 -13.57 -37.89
CA ILE A 574 -46.09 -14.82 -37.71
C ILE A 574 -47.11 -15.01 -38.82
N MET A 575 -47.84 -13.95 -39.21
CA MET A 575 -48.95 -14.05 -40.17
C MET A 575 -48.51 -14.06 -41.64
N ASP A 576 -47.53 -13.23 -42.01
CA ASP A 576 -47.17 -13.00 -43.42
C ASP A 576 -45.92 -13.77 -43.88
N ALA A 577 -45.04 -14.15 -42.95
CA ALA A 577 -43.76 -14.75 -43.33
C ALA A 577 -43.80 -16.27 -43.55
N TYR A 578 -44.84 -16.95 -43.09
CA TYR A 578 -44.82 -18.40 -43.04
C TYR A 578 -46.05 -19.11 -43.60
N SER A 579 -45.81 -19.94 -44.58
CA SER A 579 -46.71 -21.03 -44.97
C SER A 579 -46.46 -22.34 -44.17
N ALA A 580 -45.45 -22.34 -43.25
CA ALA A 580 -45.06 -23.51 -42.45
C ALA A 580 -44.41 -23.06 -41.12
N SER A 581 -44.38 -23.95 -40.12
CA SER A 581 -43.76 -23.69 -38.78
C SER A 581 -42.27 -23.35 -38.90
N GLY A 582 -41.88 -22.22 -38.32
CA GLY A 582 -40.50 -21.73 -38.22
C GLY A 582 -40.15 -21.21 -36.84
N ASP A 583 -38.91 -20.85 -36.67
CA ASP A 583 -38.40 -20.23 -35.44
C ASP A 583 -38.10 -18.74 -35.71
N ILE A 584 -38.53 -17.86 -34.80
CA ILE A 584 -38.22 -16.43 -34.81
C ILE A 584 -37.23 -16.19 -33.69
N ARG A 585 -36.04 -15.63 -34.02
CA ARG A 585 -35.09 -15.20 -33.02
C ARG A 585 -35.36 -13.73 -32.69
N VAL A 586 -35.58 -13.46 -31.42
CA VAL A 586 -35.77 -12.10 -30.89
C VAL A 586 -34.57 -11.78 -30.00
N ARG A 587 -33.86 -10.71 -30.33
CA ARG A 587 -32.72 -10.24 -29.56
C ARG A 587 -32.99 -8.83 -29.03
N ILE A 588 -32.71 -8.61 -27.76
CA ILE A 588 -32.82 -7.31 -27.11
C ILE A 588 -31.42 -6.85 -26.74
N THR A 589 -31.02 -5.68 -27.22
CA THR A 589 -29.70 -5.10 -27.02
C THR A 589 -29.81 -3.69 -26.46
N LEU A 590 -29.07 -3.43 -25.38
CA LEU A 590 -28.90 -2.08 -24.84
C LEU A 590 -27.70 -1.45 -25.55
N MET A 591 -27.93 -0.33 -26.22
CA MET A 591 -26.92 0.50 -26.88
C MET A 591 -26.73 1.78 -26.05
N PRO A 592 -25.64 2.53 -26.19
CA PRO A 592 -25.43 3.76 -25.40
C PRO A 592 -26.56 4.78 -25.48
N GLU A 593 -27.17 4.92 -26.67
CA GLU A 593 -28.21 5.93 -26.96
C GLU A 593 -29.57 5.30 -27.29
N TRP A 594 -29.63 3.97 -27.45
CA TRP A 594 -30.78 3.26 -28.00
C TRP A 594 -31.05 1.96 -27.23
N PHE A 595 -32.33 1.65 -27.13
CA PHE A 595 -32.83 0.32 -26.80
C PHE A 595 -33.23 -0.36 -28.10
N ARG A 596 -32.56 -1.47 -28.46
CA ARG A 596 -32.81 -2.17 -29.74
C ARG A 596 -33.53 -3.48 -29.53
N VAL A 597 -34.60 -3.71 -30.26
CA VAL A 597 -35.23 -5.01 -30.42
C VAL A 597 -35.04 -5.47 -31.88
N SER A 598 -34.40 -6.61 -32.08
CA SER A 598 -34.17 -7.16 -33.41
C SER A 598 -34.80 -8.53 -33.62
N PHE A 599 -35.28 -8.78 -34.80
CA PHE A 599 -35.94 -10.01 -35.19
C PHE A 599 -35.21 -10.63 -36.38
N SER A 600 -34.98 -11.94 -36.35
CA SER A 600 -34.45 -12.70 -37.49
C SER A 600 -35.17 -14.04 -37.60
N ASP A 601 -35.47 -14.44 -38.82
CA ASP A 601 -36.14 -15.69 -39.16
C ASP A 601 -35.76 -16.18 -40.54
N ASN A 602 -36.37 -17.28 -40.99
CA ASN A 602 -36.17 -17.85 -42.32
C ASN A 602 -37.37 -17.59 -43.27
N GLY A 603 -38.25 -16.64 -42.89
CA GLY A 603 -39.42 -16.31 -43.70
C GLY A 603 -39.14 -15.41 -44.90
N ALA A 604 -40.19 -14.94 -45.55
CA ALA A 604 -40.08 -13.98 -46.64
C ALA A 604 -39.48 -12.66 -46.11
N GLU A 605 -38.71 -11.98 -46.94
CA GLU A 605 -38.13 -10.69 -46.61
C GLU A 605 -39.25 -9.66 -46.36
N TYR A 606 -39.18 -8.97 -45.20
CA TYR A 606 -40.13 -7.96 -44.80
C TYR A 606 -39.54 -6.57 -45.03
N PHE A 607 -40.28 -5.72 -45.71
CA PHE A 607 -39.80 -4.38 -46.04
C PHE A 607 -40.88 -3.34 -45.75
N ILE A 608 -40.58 -2.36 -44.90
CA ILE A 608 -41.44 -1.21 -44.68
C ILE A 608 -40.94 -0.04 -45.53
N ASP A 609 -41.68 0.31 -46.59
CA ASP A 609 -41.43 1.56 -47.33
C ASP A 609 -42.03 2.75 -46.55
N LYS A 610 -41.17 3.47 -45.84
CA LYS A 610 -41.56 4.66 -45.04
C LYS A 610 -42.39 5.71 -45.82
N ARG A 611 -42.37 5.66 -47.14
CA ARG A 611 -43.06 6.63 -48.01
C ARG A 611 -44.36 6.10 -48.65
N ARG A 612 -44.50 4.80 -48.76
CA ARG A 612 -45.57 4.17 -49.54
C ARG A 612 -46.46 3.22 -48.73
N ASP A 613 -45.95 2.70 -47.64
CA ASP A 613 -46.69 1.74 -46.83
C ASP A 613 -47.74 2.46 -45.97
N THR A 614 -49.01 2.14 -46.26
CA THR A 614 -50.17 2.72 -45.59
C THR A 614 -50.84 1.73 -44.68
N SER A 615 -50.28 0.52 -44.47
CA SER A 615 -50.84 -0.48 -43.55
C SER A 615 -50.91 0.07 -42.13
N MET A 616 -51.86 -0.44 -41.35
CA MET A 616 -52.02 -0.02 -39.97
C MET A 616 -50.80 -0.45 -39.16
N SER A 617 -50.32 -1.69 -39.33
CA SER A 617 -49.16 -2.24 -38.66
C SER A 617 -47.89 -1.47 -38.94
N ALA A 618 -47.58 -1.18 -40.23
CA ALA A 618 -46.42 -0.38 -40.58
C ALA A 618 -46.46 1.02 -39.95
N ARG A 619 -47.62 1.67 -39.89
CA ARG A 619 -47.77 2.97 -39.23
C ARG A 619 -47.58 2.89 -37.72
N MET A 620 -48.05 1.83 -37.05
CA MET A 620 -47.87 1.64 -35.63
C MET A 620 -46.41 1.39 -35.26
N ILE A 621 -45.70 0.55 -36.04
CA ILE A 621 -44.27 0.33 -35.89
C ILE A 621 -43.50 1.64 -36.09
N LEU A 622 -43.70 2.32 -37.22
CA LEU A 622 -42.99 3.56 -37.55
C LEU A 622 -43.29 4.73 -36.61
N TYR A 623 -44.44 4.74 -35.95
CA TYR A 623 -44.79 5.74 -34.97
C TYR A 623 -44.03 5.53 -33.65
N ALA A 624 -43.78 4.27 -33.25
CA ALA A 624 -43.18 3.93 -31.99
C ALA A 624 -41.65 3.94 -32.05
N VAL A 625 -41.03 3.56 -33.17
CA VAL A 625 -39.57 3.46 -33.30
C VAL A 625 -38.92 4.82 -33.53
N SER A 626 -37.69 4.99 -33.09
CA SER A 626 -36.84 6.11 -33.44
C SER A 626 -36.16 5.87 -34.82
N ASP A 627 -35.76 4.62 -35.04
CA ASP A 627 -35.31 4.14 -36.38
C ASP A 627 -35.76 2.69 -36.60
N PHE A 628 -36.02 2.37 -37.87
CA PHE A 628 -36.31 1.02 -38.35
C PHE A 628 -35.44 0.75 -39.58
N HIS A 629 -34.62 -0.31 -39.51
CA HIS A 629 -33.73 -0.71 -40.60
C HIS A 629 -33.55 -2.23 -40.63
N THR A 630 -33.01 -2.71 -41.75
CA THR A 630 -32.69 -4.12 -41.92
C THR A 630 -31.19 -4.28 -42.04
N ASP A 631 -30.61 -5.05 -41.14
CA ASP A 631 -29.23 -5.53 -41.19
C ASP A 631 -29.20 -6.93 -41.81
N TYR A 632 -28.00 -7.41 -42.14
CA TYR A 632 -27.82 -8.77 -42.66
C TYR A 632 -26.76 -9.50 -41.83
N HIS A 633 -27.11 -10.64 -41.32
CA HIS A 633 -26.17 -11.50 -40.62
C HIS A 633 -26.15 -12.89 -41.31
N ASP A 634 -24.98 -13.34 -41.75
CA ASP A 634 -24.80 -14.57 -42.54
C ASP A 634 -25.73 -14.64 -43.77
N GLY A 635 -25.96 -13.50 -44.42
CA GLY A 635 -26.81 -13.36 -45.60
C GLY A 635 -28.32 -13.44 -45.30
N LYS A 636 -28.73 -13.43 -44.04
CA LYS A 636 -30.14 -13.40 -43.61
C LYS A 636 -30.53 -12.03 -43.10
N PRO A 637 -31.75 -11.55 -43.38
CA PRO A 637 -32.22 -10.29 -42.88
C PRO A 637 -32.42 -10.32 -41.37
N VAL A 638 -32.04 -9.23 -40.70
CA VAL A 638 -32.30 -8.95 -39.29
C VAL A 638 -33.00 -7.61 -39.20
N TYR A 639 -34.23 -7.60 -38.76
CA TYR A 639 -35.07 -6.41 -38.64
C TYR A 639 -34.83 -5.74 -37.30
N CYS A 640 -34.32 -4.51 -37.32
CA CYS A 640 -33.96 -3.76 -36.12
C CYS A 640 -34.94 -2.62 -35.88
N MET A 641 -35.47 -2.57 -34.68
CA MET A 641 -36.28 -1.48 -34.12
C MET A 641 -35.50 -0.78 -33.04
N ASP A 642 -35.09 0.45 -33.26
CA ASP A 642 -34.33 1.27 -32.33
C ASP A 642 -35.24 2.29 -31.64
N PHE A 643 -35.15 2.36 -30.32
CA PHE A 643 -35.91 3.26 -29.49
C PHE A 643 -34.96 4.15 -28.70
N GLN A 644 -34.92 5.44 -29.02
CA GLN A 644 -34.08 6.40 -28.32
C GLN A 644 -34.57 6.60 -26.87
N TYR A 645 -33.66 6.66 -25.93
CA TYR A 645 -33.98 6.97 -24.56
C TYR A 645 -34.56 8.38 -24.39
N GLU A 646 -35.54 8.56 -23.52
CA GLU A 646 -36.19 9.84 -23.29
C GLU A 646 -35.46 10.74 -22.29
N THR A 647 -34.56 10.15 -21.49
CA THR A 647 -33.74 10.82 -20.48
C THR A 647 -32.31 10.26 -20.54
N ASP A 648 -31.37 10.96 -19.95
CA ASP A 648 -30.03 10.41 -19.70
C ASP A 648 -30.14 9.21 -18.76
N VAL A 649 -30.34 8.03 -19.35
CA VAL A 649 -30.40 6.76 -18.61
C VAL A 649 -28.98 6.34 -18.34
N ASP A 650 -28.63 6.20 -17.06
CA ASP A 650 -27.36 5.57 -16.70
C ASP A 650 -27.44 4.05 -16.86
N ILE A 651 -27.32 3.61 -18.13
CA ILE A 651 -27.29 2.19 -18.49
C ILE A 651 -26.18 1.47 -17.72
N ARG A 652 -25.10 2.19 -17.35
CA ARG A 652 -23.97 1.66 -16.60
C ARG A 652 -24.43 1.23 -15.21
N GLU A 653 -25.23 2.05 -14.53
CA GLU A 653 -25.77 1.71 -13.22
C GLU A 653 -26.70 0.51 -13.29
N PHE A 654 -27.54 0.44 -14.32
CA PHE A 654 -28.43 -0.71 -14.55
C PHE A 654 -27.65 -2.01 -14.75
N LEU A 655 -26.63 -2.00 -15.62
CA LEU A 655 -25.79 -3.17 -15.92
C LEU A 655 -24.90 -3.57 -14.74
N MET A 656 -24.39 -2.61 -13.97
CA MET A 656 -23.62 -2.91 -12.75
C MET A 656 -24.49 -3.54 -11.66
N ARG A 657 -25.72 -3.06 -11.48
CA ARG A 657 -26.67 -3.65 -10.53
C ARG A 657 -27.06 -5.07 -10.91
N SER A 658 -27.32 -5.36 -12.19
CA SER A 658 -27.65 -6.72 -12.66
C SER A 658 -26.46 -7.68 -12.57
N LYS A 659 -25.22 -7.23 -12.83
CA LYS A 659 -24.00 -8.05 -12.64
C LYS A 659 -23.67 -8.30 -11.16
N GLN A 660 -23.99 -7.37 -10.25
CA GLN A 660 -23.78 -7.53 -8.80
C GLN A 660 -24.82 -8.44 -8.14
N ALA A 661 -26.03 -8.48 -8.68
CA ALA A 661 -27.10 -9.32 -8.15
C ALA A 661 -26.92 -10.82 -8.45
N GLY A 662 -25.94 -11.18 -9.31
CA GLY A 662 -25.69 -12.59 -9.66
C GLY A 662 -26.87 -13.27 -10.37
N GLU A 663 -27.89 -12.51 -10.75
CA GLU A 663 -29.10 -12.97 -11.40
C GLU A 663 -28.98 -12.82 -12.91
N GLN A 664 -28.63 -13.93 -13.60
CA GLN A 664 -29.42 -14.18 -14.80
C GLN A 664 -30.87 -14.24 -14.33
N PRO A 665 -31.82 -13.47 -14.89
CA PRO A 665 -33.21 -13.61 -14.51
C PRO A 665 -33.62 -15.06 -14.83
N GLU A 666 -33.68 -15.90 -13.81
CA GLU A 666 -34.37 -17.17 -13.90
C GLU A 666 -35.82 -16.83 -14.19
N LEU A 667 -36.25 -17.06 -15.40
CA LEU A 667 -37.66 -17.09 -15.77
C LEU A 667 -38.29 -18.14 -14.84
N ALA A 668 -39.05 -17.68 -13.85
CA ALA A 668 -39.96 -18.54 -13.11
C ALA A 668 -40.83 -19.27 -14.14
N GLY A 669 -40.82 -20.60 -14.13
CA GLY A 669 -41.37 -21.54 -15.08
C GLY A 669 -42.87 -21.44 -15.34
#